data_0dfad2250a315d6ebd90c34f2ce3ba07
#
_entry.id   0dfad2250a315d6ebd90c34f2ce3ba07
#
_cell.length_a   1.000
_cell.length_b   1.000
_cell.length_c   1.000
_cell.angle_alpha   90.00
_cell.angle_beta   90.00
_cell.angle_gamma   90.00
#
_symmetry.space_group_name_H-M   'P 1'
#
loop_
_entity.id
_entity.type
_entity.pdbx_description
1 polymer ?
#
loop_
_entity_poly.entity_id
_entity_poly.type
_entity_poly.pdbx_seq_one_letter_code
_entity_poly.pdbx_strand_id
1 'polypeptide(L)'
;VERERQFTLLLVDDNPTNVLLLVKIIEFDLPEVRVLTAFSAAEGLALAEQENIDGAFIDVQMPQMDGLEMCRQLRAKPRTATIPLVLMTAHVAAPKMRAEGLEVGAYDFISQPISNIEMLARIKVMLRLCQDEQRATEQSQQLQQQIQEHSERLRWISGLLISGNGSLAETDQQLLHHLATQLPDPANMDEKKFFEKLVTEFPLPWRQTLLKLSLLDSIPLPLAKKMSEIADVEAVFDYLSRHQLAFTEKLDGEGYLFLRQEIKNLLRQKAKEGLSEKERQQVCILAADWYLQRQDYAAALGLLVAEEQYTAVSQVFNQAGLLLLNHNYSLCIAPLVEKIPASVAVTCGWLSLFKGINALHRLLFDVDDWLELAYRKFQEINDPRGQLLTLSQQVYQPLFWGRSFNRELKRLKLFQLLFAEQLNDMEPVERLKVAFSLGLAELYFAGDLTAVEEILTINLAQAQQLQLSEQQMELNLLRSMYALQQGRFLVAHTALEHALSIRSACGYLLVDSLLYLVACSLLHDSGQLDGLQRQRQVLSSCCGHEMQKNTGISALLSYQTACQLLLQGEKQKALETVAVALLDGQTVNNLQMQSQLLQLRGWLKALSDQDPSALSDLETGLQLRRDVGGGIHYVENLLLAGSTYFALGQFERASQLLTEGLATSKKYKEERYRIGLHAWLAVARARCGDTAAAAEHVCCFYECLKRRRVPFFLGLTRELTDELLPLTKLNWQRIVLETLLQKHFLTSLDENYQQIPLLKVSCLGKFQLSLGQETFELNQVGVTSRQIFTLLIMAPNHSLSIESMMGRLWPESPQNKARNNFDTAHSRLRRAMEKHFGQNVKRHYLILEKGMLSLRHAQIDTVEFVAAIDSARYHLQRDNFWQVERALWGMEQLWGGEFLSGYDLDGELPLQRERLTQLRLEQLCLLAQLLQRRQQRDEAIKLLHKGLSIEPTHDGIISQLLLLYRQQQDSRAVGLLLDNYRIALQREEYEAEEIAELIEALGA
;
A
#
# COMPACT_ATOMS: atom_id res chain seq x y z
N VAL A 1 38.42 12.24 16.17
CA VAL A 1 38.29 11.05 15.31
C VAL A 1 38.17 9.84 16.24
N GLU A 2 36.99 9.61 16.76
CA GLU A 2 36.66 8.40 17.50
C GLU A 2 36.42 7.27 16.48
N ARG A 3 37.15 6.17 16.62
CA ARG A 3 36.91 4.96 15.83
C ARG A 3 35.53 4.47 16.20
N GLU A 4 34.57 4.50 15.28
CA GLU A 4 33.30 3.82 15.42
C GLU A 4 33.55 2.35 15.78
N ARG A 5 32.99 1.88 16.89
CA ARG A 5 33.11 0.49 17.34
C ARG A 5 32.42 -0.42 16.32
N GLN A 6 33.19 -1.30 15.69
CA GLN A 6 32.70 -2.27 14.75
C GLN A 6 31.76 -3.27 15.45
N PHE A 7 30.56 -3.50 14.92
CA PHE A 7 29.60 -4.45 15.44
C PHE A 7 30.14 -5.87 15.29
N THR A 8 30.17 -6.63 16.38
CA THR A 8 30.74 -7.99 16.42
C THR A 8 29.64 -9.04 16.59
N LEU A 9 29.44 -9.88 15.59
CA LEU A 9 28.46 -10.95 15.55
C LEU A 9 29.13 -12.32 15.76
N LEU A 10 28.63 -13.12 16.69
CA LEU A 10 29.07 -14.49 16.89
C LEU A 10 28.15 -15.45 16.12
N LEU A 11 28.72 -16.30 15.28
CA LEU A 11 28.03 -17.34 14.53
C LEU A 11 28.46 -18.71 15.00
N VAL A 12 27.51 -19.53 15.47
CA VAL A 12 27.79 -20.86 16.04
C VAL A 12 26.95 -21.91 15.32
N ASP A 13 27.60 -22.84 14.60
CA ASP A 13 26.98 -23.93 13.87
C ASP A 13 28.03 -25.03 13.71
N ASP A 14 27.69 -26.29 13.98
CA ASP A 14 28.62 -27.42 13.91
C ASP A 14 28.96 -27.85 12.48
N ASN A 15 28.30 -27.32 11.48
CA ASN A 15 28.57 -27.55 10.07
C ASN A 15 29.45 -26.44 9.47
N PRO A 16 30.76 -26.71 9.19
CA PRO A 16 31.66 -25.71 8.63
C PRO A 16 31.21 -25.10 7.30
N THR A 17 30.44 -25.85 6.50
CA THR A 17 29.94 -25.34 5.20
C THR A 17 28.86 -24.27 5.43
N ASN A 18 27.97 -24.46 6.40
CA ASN A 18 26.95 -23.47 6.77
C ASN A 18 27.63 -22.20 7.30
N VAL A 19 28.56 -22.34 8.23
CA VAL A 19 29.31 -21.20 8.77
C VAL A 19 30.01 -20.40 7.66
N LEU A 20 30.72 -21.06 6.77
CA LEU A 20 31.45 -20.38 5.68
C LEU A 20 30.51 -19.64 4.73
N LEU A 21 29.36 -20.23 4.41
CA LEU A 21 28.35 -19.62 3.55
C LEU A 21 27.75 -18.37 4.21
N LEU A 22 27.37 -18.47 5.48
CA LEU A 22 26.77 -17.37 6.24
C LEU A 22 27.78 -16.22 6.44
N VAL A 23 29.05 -16.53 6.76
CA VAL A 23 30.12 -15.54 6.86
C VAL A 23 30.29 -14.77 5.57
N LYS A 24 30.36 -15.46 4.41
CA LYS A 24 30.51 -14.79 3.10
C LYS A 24 29.35 -13.89 2.77
N ILE A 25 28.12 -14.29 3.10
CA ILE A 25 26.94 -13.46 2.89
C ILE A 25 26.99 -12.19 3.76
N ILE A 26 27.37 -12.35 5.03
CA ILE A 26 27.44 -11.22 5.97
C ILE A 26 28.59 -10.26 5.56
N GLU A 27 29.76 -10.78 5.26
CA GLU A 27 30.92 -9.98 4.83
C GLU A 27 30.67 -9.22 3.52
N PHE A 28 29.88 -9.81 2.60
CA PHE A 28 29.56 -9.18 1.34
C PHE A 28 28.50 -8.07 1.48
N ASP A 29 27.43 -8.33 2.23
CA ASP A 29 26.28 -7.43 2.33
C ASP A 29 26.34 -6.45 3.53
N LEU A 30 27.19 -6.74 4.54
CA LEU A 30 27.38 -5.96 5.76
C LEU A 30 28.86 -5.88 6.16
N PRO A 31 29.73 -5.23 5.37
CA PRO A 31 31.18 -5.19 5.60
C PRO A 31 31.57 -4.49 6.92
N GLU A 32 30.65 -3.73 7.52
CA GLU A 32 30.81 -3.12 8.84
C GLU A 32 30.67 -4.09 10.01
N VAL A 33 30.19 -5.32 9.77
CA VAL A 33 29.99 -6.34 10.79
C VAL A 33 31.21 -7.26 10.86
N ARG A 34 31.86 -7.33 12.00
CA ARG A 34 32.90 -8.33 12.28
C ARG A 34 32.23 -9.64 12.67
N VAL A 35 32.50 -10.72 11.95
CA VAL A 35 31.94 -12.05 12.27
C VAL A 35 32.98 -12.88 13.00
N LEU A 36 32.61 -13.40 14.17
CA LEU A 36 33.32 -14.44 14.91
C LEU A 36 32.62 -15.76 14.67
N THR A 37 33.37 -16.81 14.44
CA THR A 37 32.83 -18.14 14.13
C THR A 37 33.22 -19.16 15.17
N ALA A 38 32.29 -20.06 15.54
CA ALA A 38 32.52 -21.20 16.38
C ALA A 38 31.83 -22.44 15.80
N PHE A 39 32.48 -23.58 15.93
CA PHE A 39 31.97 -24.86 15.42
C PHE A 39 31.41 -25.78 16.53
N SER A 40 31.26 -25.26 17.72
CA SER A 40 30.61 -25.91 18.84
C SER A 40 30.12 -24.89 19.87
N ALA A 41 29.15 -25.28 20.68
CA ALA A 41 28.63 -24.43 21.75
C ALA A 41 29.72 -24.06 22.77
N ALA A 42 30.65 -24.99 23.10
CA ALA A 42 31.75 -24.75 24.01
C ALA A 42 32.74 -23.71 23.48
N GLU A 43 33.08 -23.75 22.17
CA GLU A 43 33.92 -22.76 21.51
C GLU A 43 33.22 -21.39 21.43
N GLY A 44 31.92 -21.37 21.12
CA GLY A 44 31.12 -20.15 21.10
C GLY A 44 31.03 -19.47 22.48
N LEU A 45 30.87 -20.23 23.54
CA LEU A 45 30.89 -19.72 24.92
C LEU A 45 32.25 -19.15 25.29
N ALA A 46 33.35 -19.79 24.89
CA ALA A 46 34.72 -19.32 25.16
C ALA A 46 35.00 -17.99 24.40
N LEU A 47 34.57 -17.88 23.14
CA LEU A 47 34.67 -16.64 22.34
C LEU A 47 33.83 -15.50 22.96
N ALA A 48 32.63 -15.80 23.42
CA ALA A 48 31.75 -14.82 24.06
C ALA A 48 32.32 -14.30 25.41
N GLU A 49 33.22 -15.05 26.06
CA GLU A 49 33.94 -14.60 27.24
C GLU A 49 35.17 -13.73 26.93
N GLN A 50 35.87 -14.03 25.84
CA GLN A 50 37.11 -13.36 25.45
C GLN A 50 36.86 -12.06 24.68
N GLU A 51 35.89 -12.07 23.81
CA GLU A 51 35.54 -10.97 22.89
C GLU A 51 34.26 -10.26 23.34
N ASN A 52 34.13 -8.98 22.99
CA ASN A 52 32.88 -8.25 23.15
C ASN A 52 32.01 -8.53 21.96
N ILE A 53 30.96 -9.34 22.12
CA ILE A 53 29.99 -9.63 21.09
C ILE A 53 28.74 -8.75 21.28
N ASP A 54 28.17 -8.28 20.16
CA ASP A 54 26.97 -7.43 20.13
C ASP A 54 25.72 -8.22 19.73
N GLY A 55 25.89 -9.45 19.28
CA GLY A 55 24.79 -10.38 18.96
C GLY A 55 25.30 -11.78 18.61
N ALA A 56 24.40 -12.79 18.63
CA ALA A 56 24.79 -14.14 18.24
C ALA A 56 23.68 -14.87 17.46
N PHE A 57 24.10 -15.64 16.46
CA PHE A 57 23.31 -16.66 15.76
C PHE A 57 23.83 -18.03 16.18
N ILE A 58 22.93 -18.87 16.70
CA ILE A 58 23.31 -20.13 17.33
C ILE A 58 22.44 -21.25 16.74
N ASP A 59 23.06 -22.27 16.17
CA ASP A 59 22.34 -23.47 15.75
C ASP A 59 21.80 -24.24 16.96
N VAL A 60 20.53 -24.70 16.85
CA VAL A 60 19.88 -25.45 17.92
C VAL A 60 20.46 -26.86 18.03
N GLN A 61 20.76 -27.51 16.90
CA GLN A 61 21.13 -28.92 16.86
C GLN A 61 22.65 -29.11 16.78
N MET A 62 23.34 -28.95 17.88
CA MET A 62 24.78 -29.18 17.95
C MET A 62 25.13 -30.38 18.85
N PRO A 63 26.23 -31.10 18.53
CA PRO A 63 26.70 -32.21 19.41
C PRO A 63 27.16 -31.74 20.79
N GLN A 64 26.95 -32.57 21.79
CA GLN A 64 27.37 -32.38 23.21
C GLN A 64 26.56 -31.34 23.98
N MET A 65 26.39 -30.13 23.44
CA MET A 65 25.59 -29.06 24.02
C MET A 65 24.75 -28.43 22.93
N ASP A 66 23.43 -28.43 23.10
CA ASP A 66 22.52 -27.80 22.13
C ASP A 66 22.49 -26.27 22.29
N GLY A 67 21.93 -25.58 21.25
CA GLY A 67 21.84 -24.14 21.22
C GLY A 67 20.95 -23.54 22.30
N LEU A 68 19.96 -24.27 22.82
CA LEU A 68 19.10 -23.83 23.90
C LEU A 68 19.87 -23.77 25.22
N GLU A 69 20.70 -24.78 25.50
CA GLU A 69 21.54 -24.78 26.68
C GLU A 69 22.64 -23.72 26.59
N MET A 70 23.23 -23.51 25.41
CA MET A 70 24.16 -22.42 25.20
C MET A 70 23.50 -21.05 25.47
N CYS A 71 22.27 -20.83 25.02
CA CYS A 71 21.49 -19.63 25.32
C CYS A 71 21.34 -19.40 26.84
N ARG A 72 20.97 -20.44 27.60
CA ARG A 72 20.84 -20.34 29.06
C ARG A 72 22.15 -19.91 29.72
N GLN A 73 23.27 -20.47 29.29
CA GLN A 73 24.57 -20.13 29.83
C GLN A 73 25.04 -18.71 29.48
N LEU A 74 24.71 -18.21 28.27
CA LEU A 74 24.96 -16.82 27.91
C LEU A 74 24.09 -15.86 28.72
N ARG A 75 22.84 -16.18 28.97
CA ARG A 75 21.93 -15.38 29.82
C ARG A 75 22.31 -15.36 31.30
N ALA A 76 22.95 -16.40 31.77
CA ALA A 76 23.39 -16.49 33.16
C ALA A 76 24.61 -15.59 33.49
N LYS A 77 25.30 -15.04 32.48
CA LYS A 77 26.52 -14.25 32.68
C LYS A 77 26.23 -12.75 32.49
N PRO A 78 26.57 -11.87 33.44
CA PRO A 78 26.24 -10.43 33.35
C PRO A 78 26.71 -9.74 32.08
N ARG A 79 27.85 -10.17 31.51
CA ARG A 79 28.45 -9.56 30.29
C ARG A 79 27.70 -9.89 29.02
N THR A 80 27.00 -11.03 28.96
CA THR A 80 26.30 -11.53 27.77
C THR A 80 24.77 -11.64 27.99
N ALA A 81 24.30 -11.27 29.19
CA ALA A 81 22.90 -11.40 29.56
C ALA A 81 21.93 -10.58 28.70
N THR A 82 22.36 -9.43 28.13
CA THR A 82 21.51 -8.50 27.38
C THR A 82 21.66 -8.63 25.87
N ILE A 83 22.71 -9.28 25.36
CA ILE A 83 22.94 -9.37 23.91
C ILE A 83 21.79 -10.11 23.18
N PRO A 84 21.34 -9.65 22.02
CA PRO A 84 20.32 -10.35 21.25
C PRO A 84 20.85 -11.68 20.70
N LEU A 85 20.13 -12.78 21.02
CA LEU A 85 20.46 -14.16 20.62
C LEU A 85 19.39 -14.67 19.65
N VAL A 86 19.77 -15.14 18.50
CA VAL A 86 18.88 -15.72 17.47
C VAL A 86 19.22 -17.19 17.30
N LEU A 87 18.23 -18.05 17.44
CA LEU A 87 18.39 -19.51 17.26
C LEU A 87 18.10 -19.93 15.83
N MET A 88 18.97 -20.76 15.26
CA MET A 88 18.82 -21.37 13.93
C MET A 88 18.37 -22.83 14.06
N THR A 89 17.46 -23.31 13.20
CA THR A 89 16.98 -24.71 13.25
C THR A 89 16.76 -25.29 11.86
N ALA A 90 17.16 -26.53 11.65
CA ALA A 90 17.03 -27.23 10.38
C ALA A 90 15.59 -27.64 9.98
N HIS A 91 14.61 -27.51 10.88
CA HIS A 91 13.20 -27.83 10.62
C HIS A 91 12.32 -26.64 11.00
N VAL A 92 11.14 -26.55 10.37
CA VAL A 92 10.11 -25.60 10.83
C VAL A 92 9.87 -25.87 12.33
N ALA A 93 10.39 -25.01 13.18
CA ALA A 93 10.37 -25.22 14.64
C ALA A 93 8.93 -25.43 15.10
N ALA A 94 8.67 -26.59 15.73
CA ALA A 94 7.38 -26.85 16.34
C ALA A 94 7.03 -25.73 17.33
N PRO A 95 5.75 -25.33 17.48
CA PRO A 95 5.35 -24.25 18.39
C PRO A 95 5.92 -24.39 19.81
N LYS A 96 6.09 -25.64 20.27
CA LYS A 96 6.68 -25.94 21.58
C LYS A 96 8.15 -25.55 21.68
N MET A 97 8.95 -25.85 20.65
CA MET A 97 10.39 -25.51 20.60
C MET A 97 10.61 -23.98 20.53
N ARG A 98 9.73 -23.26 19.81
CA ARG A 98 9.77 -21.80 19.79
C ARG A 98 9.45 -21.19 21.15
N ALA A 99 8.46 -21.73 21.85
CA ALA A 99 8.12 -21.30 23.20
C ALA A 99 9.28 -21.54 24.17
N GLU A 100 9.89 -22.75 24.18
CA GLU A 100 11.05 -23.08 24.99
C GLU A 100 12.25 -22.14 24.71
N GLY A 101 12.52 -21.80 23.46
CA GLY A 101 13.63 -20.90 23.15
C GLY A 101 13.39 -19.45 23.57
N LEU A 102 12.17 -18.96 23.47
CA LEU A 102 11.81 -17.64 23.98
C LEU A 102 11.88 -17.61 25.53
N GLU A 103 11.47 -18.69 26.18
CA GLU A 103 11.58 -18.80 27.65
C GLU A 103 13.04 -18.82 28.16
N VAL A 104 13.97 -19.41 27.38
CA VAL A 104 15.41 -19.36 27.71
C VAL A 104 16.09 -18.06 27.34
N GLY A 105 15.33 -17.10 26.76
CA GLY A 105 15.79 -15.76 26.46
C GLY A 105 16.34 -15.54 25.05
N ALA A 106 16.08 -16.43 24.09
CA ALA A 106 16.35 -16.12 22.70
C ALA A 106 15.46 -14.94 22.24
N TYR A 107 16.03 -14.07 21.42
CA TYR A 107 15.33 -12.93 20.85
C TYR A 107 14.43 -13.37 19.68
N ASP A 108 14.88 -14.35 18.89
CA ASP A 108 14.16 -14.80 17.71
C ASP A 108 14.63 -16.20 17.24
N PHE A 109 13.89 -16.76 16.24
CA PHE A 109 14.17 -18.04 15.61
C PHE A 109 14.21 -17.92 14.10
N ILE A 110 15.14 -18.65 13.46
CA ILE A 110 15.26 -18.76 12.00
C ILE A 110 15.27 -20.24 11.59
N SER A 111 14.48 -20.59 10.59
CA SER A 111 14.46 -21.94 10.01
C SER A 111 15.49 -22.05 8.88
N GLN A 112 16.25 -23.12 8.83
CA GLN A 112 17.14 -23.46 7.70
C GLN A 112 16.33 -24.21 6.61
N PRO A 113 16.63 -24.05 5.30
CA PRO A 113 17.65 -23.16 4.73
C PRO A 113 17.27 -21.69 4.87
N ILE A 114 18.22 -20.89 5.38
CA ILE A 114 18.00 -19.47 5.66
C ILE A 114 18.01 -18.70 4.34
N SER A 115 16.99 -17.88 4.11
CA SER A 115 17.01 -16.88 3.05
C SER A 115 18.02 -15.77 3.41
N ASN A 116 18.94 -15.43 2.48
CA ASN A 116 19.92 -14.36 2.68
C ASN A 116 19.23 -13.05 3.11
N ILE A 117 18.08 -12.74 2.51
CA ILE A 117 17.30 -11.54 2.80
C ILE A 117 16.79 -11.56 4.24
N GLU A 118 16.30 -12.69 4.72
CA GLU A 118 15.77 -12.84 6.08
C GLU A 118 16.88 -12.70 7.13
N MET A 119 18.02 -13.36 6.92
CA MET A 119 19.17 -13.28 7.82
C MET A 119 19.70 -11.83 7.93
N LEU A 120 19.94 -11.18 6.79
CA LEU A 120 20.40 -9.80 6.75
C LEU A 120 19.41 -8.83 7.40
N ALA A 121 18.10 -9.05 7.21
CA ALA A 121 17.08 -8.24 7.86
C ALA A 121 17.16 -8.36 9.41
N ARG A 122 17.39 -9.56 9.93
CA ARG A 122 17.51 -9.79 11.38
C ARG A 122 18.79 -9.20 11.97
N ILE A 123 19.91 -9.31 11.26
CA ILE A 123 21.17 -8.65 11.67
C ILE A 123 20.97 -7.13 11.73
N LYS A 124 20.29 -6.54 10.75
CA LYS A 124 19.97 -5.09 10.75
C LYS A 124 19.07 -4.68 11.92
N VAL A 125 18.12 -5.52 12.33
CA VAL A 125 17.30 -5.27 13.52
C VAL A 125 18.15 -5.34 14.78
N MET A 126 19.04 -6.32 14.91
CA MET A 126 19.98 -6.43 16.04
C MET A 126 20.91 -5.21 16.12
N LEU A 127 21.46 -4.77 14.99
CA LEU A 127 22.27 -3.55 14.90
C LEU A 127 21.52 -2.31 15.42
N ARG A 128 20.25 -2.14 15.03
CA ARG A 128 19.41 -1.02 15.51
C ARG A 128 19.19 -1.08 17.00
N LEU A 129 18.84 -2.24 17.54
CA LEU A 129 18.61 -2.40 18.97
C LEU A 129 19.85 -2.02 19.79
N CYS A 130 21.04 -2.50 19.39
CA CYS A 130 22.28 -2.13 20.05
C CYS A 130 22.62 -0.64 19.93
N GLN A 131 22.34 -0.02 18.79
CA GLN A 131 22.52 1.43 18.58
C GLN A 131 21.54 2.25 19.44
N ASP A 132 20.28 1.83 19.55
CA ASP A 132 19.27 2.52 20.34
C ASP A 132 19.58 2.41 21.85
N GLU A 133 20.06 1.25 22.29
CA GLU A 133 20.50 1.03 23.68
C GLU A 133 21.79 1.85 24.02
N GLN A 134 22.74 1.95 23.09
CA GLN A 134 23.90 2.82 23.23
C GLN A 134 23.50 4.29 23.28
N ARG A 135 22.62 4.76 22.38
CA ARG A 135 22.11 6.14 22.39
C ARG A 135 21.39 6.48 23.69
N ALA A 136 20.57 5.56 24.20
CA ALA A 136 19.88 5.74 25.46
C ALA A 136 20.87 5.83 26.64
N THR A 137 21.95 5.04 26.60
CA THR A 137 23.01 5.06 27.62
C THR A 137 23.85 6.33 27.52
N GLU A 138 24.23 6.76 26.32
CA GLU A 138 24.96 8.01 26.07
C GLU A 138 24.13 9.23 26.46
N GLN A 139 22.82 9.25 26.13
CA GLN A 139 21.91 10.31 26.56
C GLN A 139 21.78 10.35 28.08
N SER A 140 21.69 9.18 28.72
CA SER A 140 21.66 9.11 30.19
C SER A 140 22.96 9.62 30.82
N GLN A 141 24.11 9.28 30.26
CA GLN A 141 25.42 9.80 30.73
C GLN A 141 25.59 11.30 30.47
N GLN A 142 25.18 11.79 29.30
CA GLN A 142 25.17 13.23 28.99
C GLN A 142 24.24 13.99 29.91
N LEU A 143 23.07 13.43 30.22
CA LEU A 143 22.12 14.02 31.17
C LEU A 143 22.73 14.09 32.58
N GLN A 144 23.39 13.00 33.05
CA GLN A 144 24.09 12.98 34.32
C GLN A 144 25.24 14.01 34.38
N GLN A 145 25.98 14.15 33.29
CA GLN A 145 27.07 15.15 33.21
C GLN A 145 26.49 16.57 33.17
N GLN A 146 25.41 16.81 32.47
CA GLN A 146 24.68 18.10 32.48
C GLN A 146 24.12 18.44 33.87
N ILE A 147 23.56 17.46 34.57
CA ILE A 147 23.07 17.62 35.94
C ILE A 147 24.23 18.01 36.88
N GLN A 148 25.39 17.40 36.70
CA GLN A 148 26.58 17.71 37.51
C GLN A 148 27.13 19.10 37.20
N GLU A 149 27.25 19.48 35.91
CA GLU A 149 27.65 20.82 35.48
C GLU A 149 26.68 21.91 35.95
N HIS A 150 25.35 21.59 35.94
CA HIS A 150 24.33 22.51 36.46
C HIS A 150 24.35 22.64 37.98
N SER A 151 24.65 21.57 38.71
CA SER A 151 24.81 21.58 40.15
C SER A 151 26.02 22.45 40.55
N GLU A 152 27.16 22.36 39.84
CA GLU A 152 28.34 23.21 40.05
C GLU A 152 28.05 24.68 39.64
N ARG A 153 27.26 24.90 38.56
CA ARG A 153 26.85 26.24 38.15
C ARG A 153 25.87 26.88 39.12
N LEU A 154 24.96 26.11 39.71
CA LEU A 154 24.04 26.57 40.77
C LEU A 154 24.84 26.96 42.03
N ARG A 155 25.88 26.20 42.41
CA ARG A 155 26.81 26.56 43.51
C ARG A 155 27.62 27.83 43.20
N TRP A 156 28.04 27.99 41.94
CA TRP A 156 28.78 29.18 41.49
C TRP A 156 27.87 30.42 41.43
N ILE A 157 26.61 30.29 40.95
CA ILE A 157 25.60 31.37 40.90
C ILE A 157 25.19 31.75 42.31
N SER A 158 25.03 30.80 43.24
CA SER A 158 24.75 31.13 44.65
C SER A 158 25.89 31.92 45.28
N GLY A 159 27.16 31.59 44.91
CA GLY A 159 28.35 32.31 45.33
C GLY A 159 28.40 33.74 44.77
N LEU A 160 27.96 33.96 43.51
CA LEU A 160 27.87 35.27 42.86
C LEU A 160 26.72 36.17 43.41
N LEU A 161 25.58 35.54 43.77
CA LEU A 161 24.43 36.25 44.36
C LEU A 161 24.70 36.72 45.80
N ILE A 162 25.60 36.06 46.50
CA ILE A 162 26.06 36.50 47.83
C ILE A 162 27.04 37.69 47.70
N SER A 163 27.62 37.93 46.53
CA SER A 163 28.61 38.99 46.31
C SER A 163 28.16 40.18 45.43
N GLY A 164 26.90 40.18 44.88
CA GLY A 164 26.44 41.22 43.93
C GLY A 164 25.12 41.90 44.33
N ASN A 165 25.20 43.18 44.62
CA ASN A 165 24.06 44.11 44.80
C ASN A 165 23.31 44.31 43.48
N GLY A 166 22.07 43.76 43.37
CA GLY A 166 21.15 44.07 42.28
C GLY A 166 19.71 43.65 42.64
N SER A 167 18.85 44.59 42.72
CA SER A 167 17.44 44.61 43.17
C SER A 167 16.58 43.43 42.73
N LEU A 168 16.47 42.44 43.56
CA LEU A 168 15.40 41.45 43.65
C LEU A 168 14.67 41.72 44.96
N ALA A 169 13.35 41.48 45.02
CA ALA A 169 12.61 41.61 46.27
C ALA A 169 13.23 40.72 47.37
N GLU A 170 13.31 41.25 48.60
CA GLU A 170 13.98 40.56 49.75
C GLU A 170 13.47 39.13 50.00
N THR A 171 12.20 38.86 49.66
CA THR A 171 11.54 37.55 49.74
C THR A 171 12.09 36.57 48.70
N ASP A 172 12.49 37.00 47.51
CA ASP A 172 13.02 36.13 46.45
C ASP A 172 14.50 35.79 46.65
N GLN A 173 15.28 36.70 47.27
CA GLN A 173 16.67 36.45 47.68
C GLN A 173 16.73 35.43 48.82
N GLN A 174 15.87 35.53 49.81
CA GLN A 174 15.76 34.56 50.89
C GLN A 174 15.36 33.16 50.39
N LEU A 175 14.47 33.11 49.43
CA LEU A 175 14.02 31.86 48.79
C LEU A 175 15.13 31.18 48.00
N LEU A 176 15.84 31.94 47.15
CA LEU A 176 16.97 31.41 46.38
C LEU A 176 18.11 30.91 47.25
N HIS A 177 18.38 31.61 48.34
CA HIS A 177 19.38 31.22 49.33
C HIS A 177 18.96 29.92 50.08
N HIS A 178 17.69 29.79 50.43
CA HIS A 178 17.13 28.62 51.11
C HIS A 178 17.18 27.37 50.19
N LEU A 179 16.77 27.55 48.91
CA LEU A 179 16.83 26.48 47.89
C LEU A 179 18.29 26.04 47.58
N ALA A 180 19.23 26.97 47.51
CA ALA A 180 20.63 26.68 47.23
C ALA A 180 21.36 25.94 48.40
N THR A 181 20.92 26.15 49.64
CA THR A 181 21.57 25.55 50.82
C THR A 181 20.98 24.19 51.24
N GLN A 182 19.75 23.86 50.81
CA GLN A 182 19.05 22.64 51.23
C GLN A 182 18.96 21.52 50.20
N LEU A 183 19.37 21.76 48.95
CA LEU A 183 19.37 20.71 47.92
C LEU A 183 20.51 19.71 48.19
N PRO A 184 20.23 18.41 48.31
CA PRO A 184 21.25 17.38 48.43
C PRO A 184 22.04 17.21 47.13
N ASP A 185 23.19 16.60 47.24
CA ASP A 185 24.11 16.34 46.13
C ASP A 185 23.40 15.45 45.05
N PRO A 186 23.23 15.94 43.82
CA PRO A 186 22.50 15.22 42.76
C PRO A 186 23.16 13.90 42.36
N ALA A 187 24.44 13.75 42.62
CA ALA A 187 25.21 12.57 42.19
C ALA A 187 24.79 11.24 42.89
N ASN A 188 23.98 11.30 43.93
CA ASN A 188 23.61 10.14 44.75
C ASN A 188 22.10 9.92 44.89
N MET A 189 21.26 10.59 44.12
CA MET A 189 19.81 10.54 44.23
C MET A 189 19.13 10.15 42.89
N ASP A 190 18.16 9.25 42.99
CA ASP A 190 17.23 8.94 41.94
C ASP A 190 16.53 10.24 41.49
N GLU A 191 16.53 10.51 40.17
CA GLU A 191 15.99 11.72 39.53
C GLU A 191 14.55 12.04 40.02
N LYS A 192 13.74 11.02 40.23
CA LYS A 192 12.38 11.14 40.75
C LYS A 192 12.40 11.70 42.18
N LYS A 193 13.28 11.23 43.09
CA LYS A 193 13.39 11.74 44.46
C LYS A 193 13.93 13.15 44.52
N PHE A 194 14.79 13.54 43.57
CA PHE A 194 15.27 14.92 43.44
C PHE A 194 14.11 15.86 43.08
N PHE A 195 13.30 15.52 42.08
CA PHE A 195 12.14 16.36 41.70
C PHE A 195 11.07 16.39 42.77
N GLU A 196 10.85 15.30 43.47
CA GLU A 196 9.92 15.26 44.64
C GLU A 196 10.35 16.25 45.72
N LYS A 197 11.63 16.28 46.02
CA LYS A 197 12.15 17.21 47.05
C LYS A 197 12.11 18.65 46.55
N LEU A 198 12.49 18.91 45.28
CA LEU A 198 12.42 20.23 44.65
C LEU A 198 11.00 20.81 44.74
N VAL A 199 9.98 20.04 44.37
CA VAL A 199 8.58 20.46 44.44
C VAL A 199 8.09 20.74 45.85
N THR A 200 8.60 20.00 46.84
CA THR A 200 8.24 20.25 48.27
C THR A 200 8.88 21.49 48.83
N GLU A 201 10.01 21.94 48.32
CA GLU A 201 10.74 23.15 48.73
C GLU A 201 10.18 24.44 48.09
N PHE A 202 9.35 24.36 47.05
CA PHE A 202 8.70 25.57 46.52
C PHE A 202 7.81 26.24 47.54
N PRO A 203 7.72 27.59 47.55
CA PRO A 203 6.77 28.31 48.39
C PRO A 203 5.34 27.79 48.18
N LEU A 204 4.57 27.81 49.20
CA LEU A 204 3.18 27.31 49.14
C LEU A 204 2.36 27.91 48.03
N PRO A 205 2.40 29.22 47.69
CA PRO A 205 1.70 29.80 46.57
C PRO A 205 2.21 29.28 45.22
N TRP A 206 3.52 29.15 45.06
CA TRP A 206 4.13 28.61 43.85
C TRP A 206 3.75 27.16 43.63
N ARG A 207 3.84 26.33 44.67
CA ARG A 207 3.46 24.95 44.65
C ARG A 207 1.98 24.76 44.29
N GLN A 208 1.07 25.50 44.90
CA GLN A 208 -0.35 25.47 44.60
C GLN A 208 -0.63 25.86 43.14
N THR A 209 0.02 26.94 42.67
CA THR A 209 -0.11 27.40 41.28
C THR A 209 0.43 26.35 40.31
N LEU A 210 1.60 25.78 40.55
CA LEU A 210 2.18 24.73 39.69
C LEU A 210 1.35 23.44 39.68
N LEU A 211 0.73 23.06 40.81
CA LEU A 211 -0.21 21.95 40.84
C LEU A 211 -1.44 22.21 39.97
N LYS A 212 -2.00 23.38 40.01
CA LYS A 212 -3.12 23.79 39.13
C LYS A 212 -2.70 23.84 37.67
N LEU A 213 -1.57 24.43 37.33
CA LEU A 213 -1.05 24.58 35.97
C LEU A 213 -0.60 23.26 35.35
N SER A 214 -0.14 22.28 36.16
CA SER A 214 0.30 20.98 35.69
C SER A 214 -0.80 20.13 35.02
N LEU A 215 -2.06 20.47 35.29
CA LEU A 215 -3.21 19.84 34.64
C LEU A 215 -3.25 20.14 33.13
N LEU A 216 -2.63 21.26 32.70
CA LEU A 216 -2.57 21.67 31.30
C LEU A 216 -1.41 20.98 30.55
N ASP A 217 -1.59 20.76 29.26
CA ASP A 217 -0.52 20.22 28.40
C ASP A 217 0.46 21.30 27.93
N SER A 218 -0.05 22.45 27.56
CA SER A 218 0.68 23.70 27.32
C SER A 218 0.07 24.79 28.19
N ILE A 219 0.90 25.65 28.75
CA ILE A 219 0.47 26.64 29.73
C ILE A 219 0.59 28.04 29.12
N PRO A 220 -0.48 28.61 28.56
CA PRO A 220 -0.45 29.97 28.05
C PRO A 220 -0.31 30.99 29.20
N LEU A 221 0.57 31.94 29.04
CA LEU A 221 0.83 32.95 30.07
C LEU A 221 -0.44 33.74 30.51
N PRO A 222 -1.36 34.17 29.60
CA PRO A 222 -2.58 34.81 29.99
C PRO A 222 -3.52 33.92 30.83
N LEU A 223 -3.55 32.60 30.54
CA LEU A 223 -4.35 31.66 31.31
C LEU A 223 -3.68 31.39 32.67
N ALA A 224 -2.36 31.25 32.72
CA ALA A 224 -1.62 31.08 33.95
C ALA A 224 -1.86 32.26 34.91
N LYS A 225 -1.89 33.52 34.41
CA LYS A 225 -2.23 34.74 35.20
C LYS A 225 -3.63 34.69 35.80
N LYS A 226 -4.62 34.16 35.07
CA LYS A 226 -5.99 33.99 35.57
C LYS A 226 -6.13 32.89 36.61
N MET A 227 -5.32 31.85 36.54
CA MET A 227 -5.36 30.68 37.43
C MET A 227 -4.48 30.82 38.67
N SER A 228 -3.60 31.80 38.67
CA SER A 228 -2.59 32.01 39.72
C SER A 228 -3.06 33.00 40.75
N GLU A 229 -2.70 32.73 42.00
CA GLU A 229 -2.83 33.67 43.13
C GLU A 229 -1.53 34.50 43.34
N ILE A 230 -0.53 34.30 42.43
CA ILE A 230 0.78 34.95 42.51
C ILE A 230 0.71 36.26 41.69
N ALA A 231 1.27 37.35 42.22
CA ALA A 231 1.31 38.62 41.51
C ALA A 231 2.15 38.61 40.23
N ASP A 232 3.26 37.85 40.24
CA ASP A 232 4.22 37.73 39.13
C ASP A 232 4.40 36.26 38.72
N VAL A 233 3.53 35.78 37.81
CA VAL A 233 3.61 34.43 37.25
C VAL A 233 4.76 34.31 36.22
N GLU A 234 5.16 35.42 35.61
CA GLU A 234 6.27 35.44 34.65
C GLU A 234 7.57 35.11 35.33
N ALA A 235 7.79 35.54 36.56
CA ALA A 235 8.96 35.16 37.36
C ALA A 235 9.03 33.63 37.60
N VAL A 236 7.87 32.97 37.79
CA VAL A 236 7.80 31.51 37.92
C VAL A 236 8.19 30.82 36.60
N PHE A 237 7.70 31.34 35.47
CA PHE A 237 8.02 30.80 34.14
C PHE A 237 9.50 30.96 33.82
N ASP A 238 10.08 32.14 34.11
CA ASP A 238 11.49 32.43 33.94
C ASP A 238 12.36 31.52 34.81
N TYR A 239 11.96 31.32 36.07
CA TYR A 239 12.65 30.42 37.00
C TYR A 239 12.67 29.00 36.46
N LEU A 240 11.51 28.44 36.09
CA LEU A 240 11.40 27.08 35.57
C LEU A 240 12.22 26.89 34.29
N SER A 241 12.21 27.89 33.41
CA SER A 241 12.97 27.83 32.14
C SER A 241 14.48 27.92 32.36
N ARG A 242 14.95 28.84 33.23
CA ARG A 242 16.38 28.96 33.59
C ARG A 242 16.94 27.68 34.21
N HIS A 243 16.12 26.96 34.97
CA HIS A 243 16.53 25.71 35.61
C HIS A 243 16.23 24.46 34.77
N GLN A 244 15.85 24.65 33.51
CA GLN A 244 15.55 23.57 32.57
C GLN A 244 14.43 22.58 33.02
N LEU A 245 13.55 23.05 33.89
CA LEU A 245 12.37 22.32 34.37
C LEU A 245 11.19 22.45 33.39
N ALA A 246 11.26 23.47 32.55
CA ALA A 246 10.30 23.78 31.52
C ALA A 246 11.03 24.50 30.37
N PHE A 247 10.36 24.67 29.24
CA PHE A 247 10.78 25.57 28.15
C PHE A 247 9.64 26.51 27.78
N THR A 248 9.99 27.71 27.34
CA THR A 248 9.01 28.69 26.87
C THR A 248 9.11 28.86 25.36
N GLU A 249 7.97 28.90 24.71
CA GLU A 249 7.84 29.12 23.28
C GLU A 249 6.81 30.22 23.02
N LYS A 250 7.00 31.02 21.96
CA LYS A 250 6.02 31.97 21.51
C LYS A 250 5.21 31.37 20.36
N LEU A 251 3.93 31.15 20.59
CA LEU A 251 2.97 30.71 19.60
C LEU A 251 1.95 31.83 19.38
N ASP A 252 1.74 32.25 18.14
CA ASP A 252 0.84 33.35 17.77
C ASP A 252 1.04 34.65 18.55
N GLY A 253 2.29 34.94 18.93
CA GLY A 253 2.64 36.16 19.69
C GLY A 253 2.43 36.06 21.21
N GLU A 254 1.83 34.99 21.71
CA GLU A 254 1.65 34.72 23.15
C GLU A 254 2.74 33.75 23.65
N GLY A 255 3.18 33.93 24.89
CA GLY A 255 4.15 33.06 25.56
C GLY A 255 3.46 31.81 26.12
N TYR A 256 4.03 30.63 25.83
CA TYR A 256 3.60 29.35 26.37
C TYR A 256 4.71 28.73 27.18
N LEU A 257 4.38 28.10 28.30
CA LEU A 257 5.28 27.25 29.08
C LEU A 257 4.94 25.77 28.87
N PHE A 258 5.97 24.99 28.61
CA PHE A 258 5.90 23.54 28.51
C PHE A 258 6.73 22.91 29.61
N LEU A 259 6.08 22.25 30.57
CA LEU A 259 6.79 21.51 31.60
C LEU A 259 7.45 20.27 31.04
N ARG A 260 8.66 19.93 31.50
CA ARG A 260 9.29 18.64 31.19
C ARG A 260 8.38 17.50 31.66
N GLN A 261 8.34 16.43 30.88
CA GLN A 261 7.37 15.34 31.07
C GLN A 261 7.47 14.68 32.47
N GLU A 262 8.67 14.54 32.98
CA GLU A 262 8.96 13.97 34.30
C GLU A 262 8.34 14.82 35.42
N ILE A 263 8.56 16.13 35.35
CA ILE A 263 8.05 17.10 36.33
C ILE A 263 6.55 17.22 36.22
N LYS A 264 6.02 17.26 35.00
CA LYS A 264 4.60 17.30 34.73
C LYS A 264 3.88 16.09 35.33
N ASN A 265 4.43 14.88 35.13
CA ASN A 265 3.87 13.64 35.68
C ASN A 265 3.87 13.67 37.22
N LEU A 266 4.96 14.13 37.81
CA LEU A 266 5.08 14.26 39.29
C LEU A 266 4.07 15.29 39.84
N LEU A 267 4.01 16.49 39.24
CA LEU A 267 3.08 17.53 39.64
C LEU A 267 1.63 17.08 39.49
N ARG A 268 1.29 16.37 38.41
CA ARG A 268 -0.05 15.79 38.20
C ARG A 268 -0.40 14.75 39.26
N GLN A 269 0.56 13.88 39.63
CA GLN A 269 0.35 12.95 40.74
C GLN A 269 0.08 13.69 42.06
N LYS A 270 0.91 14.67 42.38
CA LYS A 270 0.74 15.50 43.59
C LYS A 270 -0.53 16.39 43.51
N ALA A 271 -0.97 16.81 42.34
CA ALA A 271 -2.23 17.52 42.17
C ALA A 271 -3.45 16.66 42.51
N LYS A 272 -3.40 15.36 42.24
CA LYS A 272 -4.44 14.41 42.65
C LYS A 272 -4.50 14.21 44.15
N GLU A 273 -3.36 14.33 44.83
CA GLU A 273 -3.25 14.16 46.30
C GLU A 273 -3.53 15.49 47.06
N GLY A 274 -3.11 16.63 46.52
CA GLY A 274 -3.09 17.91 47.17
C GLY A 274 -4.20 18.88 46.79
N LEU A 275 -4.90 18.69 45.68
CA LEU A 275 -6.05 19.50 45.29
C LEU A 275 -7.33 18.69 45.53
N SER A 276 -8.33 19.30 46.08
CA SER A 276 -9.66 18.71 46.18
C SER A 276 -10.25 18.46 44.81
N GLU A 277 -11.14 17.50 44.66
CA GLU A 277 -11.84 17.22 43.41
C GLU A 277 -12.55 18.44 42.86
N LYS A 278 -13.17 19.24 43.75
CA LYS A 278 -13.86 20.44 43.39
C LYS A 278 -12.92 21.53 42.84
N GLU A 279 -11.71 21.66 43.39
CA GLU A 279 -10.70 22.60 42.89
C GLU A 279 -10.18 22.17 41.53
N ARG A 280 -9.89 20.88 41.32
CA ARG A 280 -9.46 20.38 40.01
C ARG A 280 -10.53 20.63 38.94
N GLN A 281 -11.80 20.33 39.25
CA GLN A 281 -12.92 20.60 38.35
C GLN A 281 -13.04 22.08 37.99
N GLN A 282 -12.91 23.01 38.96
CA GLN A 282 -12.94 24.43 38.71
C GLN A 282 -11.80 24.89 37.79
N VAL A 283 -10.60 24.45 38.06
CA VAL A 283 -9.42 24.73 37.23
C VAL A 283 -9.61 24.22 35.80
N CYS A 284 -10.13 23.03 35.63
CA CYS A 284 -10.39 22.43 34.32
C CYS A 284 -11.45 23.17 33.53
N ILE A 285 -12.57 23.55 34.18
CA ILE A 285 -13.64 24.31 33.52
C ILE A 285 -13.12 25.69 33.10
N LEU A 286 -12.40 26.38 33.95
CA LEU A 286 -11.85 27.71 33.66
C LEU A 286 -10.85 27.67 32.49
N ALA A 287 -10.01 26.63 32.46
CA ALA A 287 -9.05 26.43 31.38
C ALA A 287 -9.74 26.01 30.08
N ALA A 288 -10.73 25.14 30.16
CA ALA A 288 -11.52 24.69 29.00
C ALA A 288 -12.28 25.90 28.39
N ASP A 289 -12.92 26.76 29.21
CA ASP A 289 -13.60 27.95 28.73
C ASP A 289 -12.62 28.91 28.02
N TRP A 290 -11.39 29.03 28.52
CA TRP A 290 -10.36 29.86 27.89
C TRP A 290 -9.96 29.32 26.49
N TYR A 291 -9.78 28.01 26.37
CA TYR A 291 -9.49 27.37 25.09
C TYR A 291 -10.68 27.46 24.12
N LEU A 292 -11.91 27.25 24.60
CA LEU A 292 -13.12 27.35 23.78
C LEU A 292 -13.33 28.76 23.21
N GLN A 293 -13.03 29.81 23.97
CA GLN A 293 -13.06 31.20 23.50
C GLN A 293 -12.10 31.48 22.35
N ARG A 294 -11.04 30.67 22.23
CA ARG A 294 -10.02 30.70 21.16
C ARG A 294 -10.23 29.66 20.08
N GLN A 295 -11.33 28.94 20.16
CA GLN A 295 -11.67 27.85 19.24
C GLN A 295 -10.67 26.66 19.25
N ASP A 296 -9.86 26.53 20.30
CA ASP A 296 -8.99 25.38 20.53
C ASP A 296 -9.78 24.25 21.23
N TYR A 297 -10.63 23.61 20.45
CA TYR A 297 -11.51 22.53 20.94
C TYR A 297 -10.73 21.28 21.36
N ALA A 298 -9.59 21.02 20.73
CA ALA A 298 -8.78 19.83 21.03
C ALA A 298 -8.19 19.93 22.44
N ALA A 299 -7.60 21.07 22.78
CA ALA A 299 -7.07 21.33 24.12
C ALA A 299 -8.18 21.33 25.19
N ALA A 300 -9.32 21.99 24.90
CA ALA A 300 -10.46 22.03 25.81
C ALA A 300 -11.01 20.62 26.10
N LEU A 301 -11.30 19.83 25.05
CA LEU A 301 -11.83 18.47 25.18
C LEU A 301 -10.81 17.54 25.82
N GLY A 302 -9.52 17.66 25.48
CA GLY A 302 -8.44 16.87 26.09
C GLY A 302 -8.41 17.00 27.59
N LEU A 303 -8.52 18.22 28.07
CA LEU A 303 -8.55 18.56 29.48
C LEU A 303 -9.81 18.02 30.18
N LEU A 304 -10.99 18.27 29.60
CA LEU A 304 -12.27 17.85 30.19
C LEU A 304 -12.40 16.31 30.24
N VAL A 305 -11.88 15.59 29.24
CA VAL A 305 -11.89 14.13 29.22
C VAL A 305 -10.90 13.57 30.25
N ALA A 306 -9.70 14.19 30.39
CA ALA A 306 -8.69 13.76 31.34
C ALA A 306 -9.17 13.83 32.81
N GLU A 307 -10.01 14.83 33.13
CA GLU A 307 -10.58 15.05 34.46
C GLU A 307 -12.05 14.56 34.57
N GLU A 308 -12.49 13.69 33.63
CA GLU A 308 -13.81 13.05 33.62
C GLU A 308 -15.01 14.02 33.71
N GLN A 309 -14.86 15.25 33.20
CA GLN A 309 -15.91 16.28 33.20
C GLN A 309 -16.93 16.08 32.06
N TYR A 310 -17.57 14.93 32.02
CA TYR A 310 -18.38 14.46 30.90
C TYR A 310 -19.61 15.32 30.60
N THR A 311 -20.17 15.99 31.62
CA THR A 311 -21.29 16.97 31.40
C THR A 311 -20.82 18.14 30.56
N ALA A 312 -19.64 18.69 30.87
CA ALA A 312 -19.05 19.78 30.10
C ALA A 312 -18.64 19.32 28.69
N VAL A 313 -18.10 18.12 28.58
CA VAL A 313 -17.80 17.48 27.27
C VAL A 313 -19.06 17.44 26.39
N SER A 314 -20.19 16.95 26.91
CA SER A 314 -21.44 16.89 26.17
C SER A 314 -21.96 18.28 25.76
N GLN A 315 -21.75 19.29 26.60
CA GLN A 315 -22.12 20.69 26.29
C GLN A 315 -21.26 21.22 25.13
N VAL A 316 -19.93 20.98 25.15
CA VAL A 316 -19.05 21.39 24.05
C VAL A 316 -19.46 20.73 22.73
N PHE A 317 -19.78 19.45 22.74
CA PHE A 317 -20.25 18.76 21.52
C PHE A 317 -21.61 19.29 21.03
N ASN A 318 -22.53 19.61 21.91
CA ASN A 318 -23.82 20.22 21.52
C ASN A 318 -23.67 21.66 20.95
N GLN A 319 -22.66 22.41 21.40
CA GLN A 319 -22.42 23.77 20.92
C GLN A 319 -21.57 23.82 19.66
N ALA A 320 -20.57 22.98 19.59
CA ALA A 320 -19.53 23.04 18.55
C ALA A 320 -19.48 21.78 17.65
N GLY A 321 -20.35 20.80 17.80
CA GLY A 321 -20.29 19.53 17.08
C GLY A 321 -20.24 19.67 15.56
N LEU A 322 -21.05 20.58 15.01
CA LEU A 322 -21.05 20.89 13.58
C LEU A 322 -19.70 21.49 13.12
N LEU A 323 -19.16 22.42 13.87
CA LEU A 323 -17.90 23.08 13.56
C LEU A 323 -16.73 22.08 13.64
N LEU A 324 -16.75 21.20 14.64
CA LEU A 324 -15.78 20.12 14.79
C LEU A 324 -15.82 19.16 13.60
N LEU A 325 -16.98 18.88 13.05
CA LEU A 325 -17.14 18.02 11.89
C LEU A 325 -16.63 18.70 10.60
N ASN A 326 -16.97 19.98 10.40
CA ASN A 326 -16.67 20.71 9.18
C ASN A 326 -15.17 21.05 9.03
N HIS A 327 -14.46 21.27 10.11
CA HIS A 327 -13.04 21.65 10.11
C HIS A 327 -12.08 20.46 10.29
N ASN A 328 -12.54 19.24 10.03
CA ASN A 328 -11.72 18.01 10.17
C ASN A 328 -11.12 17.79 11.56
N TYR A 329 -11.65 18.43 12.58
CA TYR A 329 -11.26 18.18 13.96
C TYR A 329 -11.54 16.73 14.41
N SER A 330 -12.35 15.98 13.63
CA SER A 330 -12.66 14.57 13.93
C SER A 330 -11.41 13.72 14.11
N LEU A 331 -10.35 13.95 13.33
CA LEU A 331 -9.07 13.26 13.49
C LEU A 331 -8.35 13.62 14.79
N CYS A 332 -8.26 14.91 15.09
CA CYS A 332 -7.58 15.39 16.29
C CYS A 332 -8.29 14.96 17.56
N ILE A 333 -9.63 14.90 17.56
CA ILE A 333 -10.44 14.54 18.73
C ILE A 333 -10.81 13.03 18.78
N ALA A 334 -10.58 12.26 17.70
CA ALA A 334 -10.91 10.84 17.65
C ALA A 334 -10.35 10.03 18.86
N PRO A 335 -9.07 10.18 19.26
CA PRO A 335 -8.55 9.49 20.44
C PRO A 335 -9.22 9.94 21.77
N LEU A 336 -9.72 11.19 21.81
CA LEU A 336 -10.43 11.70 22.98
C LEU A 336 -11.84 11.12 23.03
N VAL A 337 -12.54 11.09 21.90
CA VAL A 337 -13.89 10.50 21.80
C VAL A 337 -13.86 9.02 22.20
N GLU A 338 -12.80 8.29 21.89
CA GLU A 338 -12.65 6.89 22.32
C GLU A 338 -12.62 6.72 23.85
N LYS A 339 -11.97 7.65 24.55
CA LYS A 339 -11.87 7.62 26.02
C LYS A 339 -13.18 7.95 26.73
N ILE A 340 -14.16 8.56 26.04
CA ILE A 340 -15.45 8.91 26.62
C ILE A 340 -16.26 7.62 26.83
N PRO A 341 -16.77 7.35 28.04
CA PRO A 341 -17.60 6.16 28.31
C PRO A 341 -18.86 6.11 27.45
N ALA A 342 -19.26 4.90 27.05
CA ALA A 342 -20.47 4.69 26.28
C ALA A 342 -21.73 5.24 26.96
N SER A 343 -21.82 5.13 28.29
CA SER A 343 -22.92 5.68 29.09
C SER A 343 -23.11 7.20 28.94
N VAL A 344 -22.04 7.93 28.67
CA VAL A 344 -22.08 9.38 28.40
C VAL A 344 -22.44 9.64 26.94
N ALA A 345 -21.81 8.92 26.03
CA ALA A 345 -22.01 9.12 24.59
C ALA A 345 -23.48 8.91 24.17
N VAL A 346 -24.18 7.94 24.78
CA VAL A 346 -25.61 7.67 24.48
C VAL A 346 -26.55 8.84 24.85
N THR A 347 -26.14 9.81 25.67
CA THR A 347 -26.97 10.94 26.10
C THR A 347 -26.94 12.11 25.12
N CYS A 348 -25.92 12.18 24.25
CA CYS A 348 -25.66 13.30 23.35
C CYS A 348 -25.63 12.85 21.88
N GLY A 349 -26.46 13.44 21.02
CA GLY A 349 -26.53 13.11 19.58
C GLY A 349 -25.20 13.31 18.86
N TRP A 350 -24.52 14.42 19.12
CA TRP A 350 -23.21 14.70 18.53
C TRP A 350 -22.12 13.72 18.98
N LEU A 351 -22.06 13.38 20.26
CA LEU A 351 -21.12 12.37 20.76
C LEU A 351 -21.38 11.00 20.15
N SER A 352 -22.66 10.60 20.05
CA SER A 352 -23.02 9.35 19.36
C SER A 352 -22.61 9.38 17.89
N LEU A 353 -22.78 10.50 17.18
CA LEU A 353 -22.35 10.67 15.80
C LEU A 353 -20.81 10.55 15.67
N PHE A 354 -20.03 11.22 16.51
CA PHE A 354 -18.57 11.11 16.49
C PHE A 354 -18.07 9.72 16.87
N LYS A 355 -18.73 9.01 17.81
CA LYS A 355 -18.44 7.58 18.07
C LYS A 355 -18.70 6.73 16.83
N GLY A 356 -19.82 6.96 16.14
CA GLY A 356 -20.14 6.28 14.88
C GLY A 356 -19.14 6.58 13.78
N ILE A 357 -18.71 7.83 13.60
CA ILE A 357 -17.67 8.23 12.64
C ILE A 357 -16.32 7.56 12.97
N ASN A 358 -15.90 7.54 14.23
CA ASN A 358 -14.68 6.86 14.63
C ASN A 358 -14.73 5.35 14.35
N ALA A 359 -15.86 4.72 14.70
CA ALA A 359 -16.09 3.30 14.42
C ALA A 359 -16.07 3.02 12.91
N LEU A 360 -16.66 3.91 12.09
CA LEU A 360 -16.69 3.82 10.64
C LEU A 360 -15.27 3.92 10.04
N HIS A 361 -14.49 4.91 10.49
CA HIS A 361 -13.11 5.09 10.01
C HIS A 361 -12.18 3.95 10.39
N ARG A 362 -12.47 3.25 11.46
CA ARG A 362 -11.73 2.04 11.89
C ARG A 362 -12.35 0.73 11.40
N LEU A 363 -13.41 0.80 10.58
CA LEU A 363 -14.13 -0.34 10.04
C LEU A 363 -14.64 -1.32 11.13
N LEU A 364 -15.11 -0.79 12.27
CA LEU A 364 -15.64 -1.56 13.39
C LEU A 364 -17.11 -1.97 13.15
N PHE A 365 -17.60 -2.99 13.88
CA PHE A 365 -18.95 -3.55 13.67
C PHE A 365 -20.08 -2.77 14.36
N ASP A 366 -19.77 -1.96 15.38
CA ASP A 366 -20.74 -1.22 16.18
C ASP A 366 -21.15 0.16 15.58
N VAL A 367 -20.72 0.42 14.35
CA VAL A 367 -21.03 1.66 13.60
C VAL A 367 -22.52 1.97 13.58
N ASP A 368 -23.35 0.96 13.31
CA ASP A 368 -24.79 1.11 13.18
C ASP A 368 -25.47 1.53 14.47
N ASP A 369 -25.07 0.92 15.57
CA ASP A 369 -25.69 1.19 16.86
C ASP A 369 -25.49 2.66 17.23
N TRP A 370 -24.28 3.18 16.99
CA TRP A 370 -23.95 4.58 17.26
C TRP A 370 -24.64 5.55 16.31
N LEU A 371 -24.66 5.27 15.00
CA LEU A 371 -25.30 6.16 14.02
C LEU A 371 -26.83 6.14 14.14
N GLU A 372 -27.44 4.99 14.42
CA GLU A 372 -28.89 4.91 14.66
C GLU A 372 -29.28 5.66 15.93
N LEU A 373 -28.46 5.56 16.98
CA LEU A 373 -28.68 6.28 18.20
C LEU A 373 -28.55 7.80 17.98
N ALA A 374 -27.52 8.23 17.26
CA ALA A 374 -27.33 9.64 16.89
C ALA A 374 -28.55 10.18 16.14
N TYR A 375 -29.01 9.44 15.13
CA TYR A 375 -30.18 9.81 14.34
C TYR A 375 -31.45 10.01 15.23
N ARG A 376 -31.74 9.05 16.12
CA ARG A 376 -32.87 9.18 17.08
C ARG A 376 -32.72 10.37 17.99
N LYS A 377 -31.50 10.63 18.51
CA LYS A 377 -31.25 11.79 19.38
C LYS A 377 -31.50 13.11 18.67
N PHE A 378 -31.10 13.23 17.39
CA PHE A 378 -31.40 14.43 16.60
C PHE A 378 -32.88 14.54 16.24
N GLN A 379 -33.59 13.41 16.09
CA GLN A 379 -35.06 13.44 15.95
C GLN A 379 -35.76 13.93 17.23
N GLU A 380 -35.33 13.47 18.43
CA GLU A 380 -35.88 13.87 19.72
C GLU A 380 -35.82 15.40 19.95
N ILE A 381 -34.75 16.05 19.43
CA ILE A 381 -34.55 17.50 19.57
C ILE A 381 -34.97 18.31 18.33
N ASN A 382 -35.56 17.67 17.32
CA ASN A 382 -35.90 18.26 16.02
C ASN A 382 -34.74 19.02 15.35
N ASP A 383 -33.54 18.38 15.30
CA ASP A 383 -32.40 18.90 14.58
C ASP A 383 -32.29 18.23 13.19
N PRO A 384 -32.82 18.84 12.10
CA PRO A 384 -32.79 18.27 10.76
C PRO A 384 -31.36 18.20 10.19
N ARG A 385 -30.48 19.09 10.64
CA ARG A 385 -29.07 19.13 10.20
C ARG A 385 -28.28 17.98 10.79
N GLY A 386 -28.44 17.69 12.09
CA GLY A 386 -27.87 16.51 12.74
C GLY A 386 -28.39 15.21 12.13
N GLN A 387 -29.69 15.13 11.79
CA GLN A 387 -30.26 13.99 11.08
C GLN A 387 -29.63 13.80 9.70
N LEU A 388 -29.51 14.88 8.91
CA LEU A 388 -28.89 14.87 7.59
C LEU A 388 -27.44 14.39 7.61
N LEU A 389 -26.62 14.92 8.52
CA LEU A 389 -25.23 14.53 8.70
C LEU A 389 -25.09 13.08 9.15
N THR A 390 -26.00 12.59 9.98
CA THR A 390 -26.01 11.19 10.39
C THR A 390 -26.36 10.28 9.21
N LEU A 391 -27.37 10.61 8.41
CA LEU A 391 -27.72 9.88 7.20
C LEU A 391 -26.55 9.83 6.20
N SER A 392 -25.80 10.92 6.06
CA SER A 392 -24.62 10.95 5.19
C SER A 392 -23.56 9.94 5.60
N GLN A 393 -23.38 9.66 6.89
CA GLN A 393 -22.45 8.65 7.39
C GLN A 393 -23.03 7.21 7.30
N GLN A 394 -24.34 7.05 7.41
CA GLN A 394 -24.99 5.74 7.30
C GLN A 394 -24.89 5.13 5.89
N VAL A 395 -24.63 5.93 4.85
CA VAL A 395 -24.43 5.45 3.47
C VAL A 395 -23.29 4.45 3.33
N TYR A 396 -22.22 4.64 4.10
CA TYR A 396 -21.05 3.77 3.99
C TYR A 396 -21.28 2.35 4.51
N GLN A 397 -22.18 2.21 5.44
CA GLN A 397 -22.38 0.97 6.16
C GLN A 397 -22.90 -0.18 5.25
N PRO A 398 -23.94 -0.02 4.41
CA PRO A 398 -24.32 -1.07 3.48
C PRO A 398 -23.25 -1.43 2.46
N LEU A 399 -22.38 -0.48 2.11
CA LEU A 399 -21.29 -0.70 1.15
C LEU A 399 -20.20 -1.63 1.71
N PHE A 400 -19.84 -1.47 2.99
CA PHE A 400 -18.77 -2.26 3.60
C PHE A 400 -19.26 -3.54 4.30
N TRP A 401 -20.44 -3.51 4.95
CA TRP A 401 -20.97 -4.63 5.72
C TRP A 401 -22.16 -5.35 5.05
N GLY A 402 -22.58 -4.90 3.85
CA GLY A 402 -23.46 -5.66 2.96
C GLY A 402 -24.91 -5.78 3.40
N ARG A 403 -25.47 -4.74 4.01
CA ARG A 403 -26.89 -4.70 4.39
C ARG A 403 -27.81 -4.54 3.18
N SER A 404 -29.12 -4.72 3.40
CA SER A 404 -30.15 -4.61 2.37
C SER A 404 -30.29 -3.19 1.82
N PHE A 405 -30.03 -2.99 0.54
CA PHE A 405 -30.24 -1.72 -0.16
C PHE A 405 -31.73 -1.32 -0.25
N ASN A 406 -32.64 -2.29 -0.21
CA ASN A 406 -34.05 -2.00 -0.19
C ASN A 406 -34.49 -1.20 1.05
N ARG A 407 -33.85 -1.43 2.20
CA ARG A 407 -34.05 -0.63 3.41
C ARG A 407 -33.51 0.78 3.21
N GLU A 408 -32.35 0.90 2.61
CA GLU A 408 -31.65 2.17 2.41
C GLU A 408 -32.32 3.06 1.35
N LEU A 409 -33.05 2.49 0.39
CA LEU A 409 -33.87 3.26 -0.56
C LEU A 409 -34.94 4.12 0.14
N LYS A 410 -35.50 3.66 1.25
CA LYS A 410 -36.45 4.47 2.03
C LYS A 410 -35.75 5.64 2.73
N ARG A 411 -34.56 5.38 3.26
CA ARG A 411 -33.72 6.39 3.89
C ARG A 411 -33.19 7.40 2.88
N LEU A 412 -32.88 6.97 1.65
CA LEU A 412 -32.41 7.83 0.58
C LEU A 412 -33.43 8.94 0.24
N LYS A 413 -34.72 8.60 0.18
CA LYS A 413 -35.78 9.62 -0.04
C LYS A 413 -35.79 10.68 1.05
N LEU A 414 -35.64 10.27 2.30
CA LEU A 414 -35.52 11.20 3.42
C LEU A 414 -34.23 12.03 3.36
N PHE A 415 -33.15 11.40 2.99
CA PHE A 415 -31.85 12.05 2.80
C PHE A 415 -31.93 13.14 1.72
N GLN A 416 -32.52 12.84 0.56
CA GLN A 416 -32.77 13.80 -0.52
C GLN A 416 -33.60 14.99 -0.04
N LEU A 417 -34.70 14.73 0.69
CA LEU A 417 -35.59 15.75 1.22
C LEU A 417 -34.84 16.69 2.17
N LEU A 418 -34.19 16.14 3.19
CA LEU A 418 -33.44 16.90 4.17
C LEU A 418 -32.29 17.69 3.52
N PHE A 419 -31.60 17.11 2.54
CA PHE A 419 -30.55 17.80 1.82
C PHE A 419 -31.10 19.03 1.06
N ALA A 420 -32.22 18.88 0.36
CA ALA A 420 -32.86 19.95 -0.37
C ALA A 420 -33.35 21.08 0.56
N GLU A 421 -33.92 20.73 1.71
CA GLU A 421 -34.39 21.70 2.71
C GLU A 421 -33.23 22.49 3.34
N GLN A 422 -32.10 21.84 3.63
CA GLN A 422 -30.97 22.43 4.33
C GLN A 422 -29.93 23.08 3.41
N LEU A 423 -30.07 22.93 2.10
CA LEU A 423 -29.03 23.26 1.10
C LEU A 423 -28.49 24.70 1.22
N ASN A 424 -29.36 25.66 1.46
CA ASN A 424 -29.00 27.08 1.51
C ASN A 424 -28.32 27.50 2.82
N ASP A 425 -28.52 26.74 3.89
CA ASP A 425 -28.00 27.02 5.22
C ASP A 425 -26.70 26.30 5.52
N MET A 426 -26.23 25.46 4.58
CA MET A 426 -25.01 24.67 4.73
C MET A 426 -23.76 25.42 4.28
N GLU A 427 -22.69 25.30 5.07
CA GLU A 427 -21.36 25.71 4.65
C GLU A 427 -20.89 24.91 3.42
N PRO A 428 -20.09 25.52 2.52
CA PRO A 428 -19.66 24.85 1.29
C PRO A 428 -18.99 23.49 1.53
N VAL A 429 -18.11 23.39 2.53
CA VAL A 429 -17.41 22.14 2.88
C VAL A 429 -18.40 21.06 3.28
N GLU A 430 -19.32 21.37 4.17
CA GLU A 430 -20.36 20.46 4.64
C GLU A 430 -21.25 19.99 3.48
N ARG A 431 -21.73 20.93 2.66
CA ARG A 431 -22.57 20.64 1.50
C ARG A 431 -21.89 19.66 0.55
N LEU A 432 -20.61 19.86 0.26
CA LEU A 432 -19.86 19.00 -0.65
C LEU A 432 -19.64 17.59 -0.07
N LYS A 433 -19.39 17.46 1.23
CA LYS A 433 -19.30 16.16 1.92
C LYS A 433 -20.63 15.40 1.87
N VAL A 434 -21.73 16.09 2.15
CA VAL A 434 -23.08 15.51 2.08
C VAL A 434 -23.44 15.13 0.64
N ALA A 435 -23.09 15.98 -0.36
CA ALA A 435 -23.33 15.71 -1.77
C ALA A 435 -22.55 14.46 -2.25
N PHE A 436 -21.31 14.27 -1.78
CA PHE A 436 -20.55 13.05 -2.05
C PHE A 436 -21.26 11.80 -1.53
N SER A 437 -21.68 11.80 -0.27
CA SER A 437 -22.43 10.70 0.34
C SER A 437 -23.77 10.45 -0.36
N LEU A 438 -24.50 11.51 -0.75
CA LEU A 438 -25.72 11.38 -1.54
C LEU A 438 -25.44 10.74 -2.90
N GLY A 439 -24.37 11.17 -3.59
CA GLY A 439 -23.95 10.57 -4.86
C GLY A 439 -23.61 9.08 -4.75
N LEU A 440 -22.97 8.66 -3.65
CA LEU A 440 -22.75 7.23 -3.38
C LEU A 440 -24.07 6.47 -3.19
N ALA A 441 -25.03 7.04 -2.45
CA ALA A 441 -26.33 6.42 -2.23
C ALA A 441 -27.15 6.30 -3.52
N GLU A 442 -27.14 7.34 -4.36
CA GLU A 442 -27.78 7.31 -5.69
C GLU A 442 -27.16 6.26 -6.59
N LEU A 443 -25.85 6.16 -6.60
CA LEU A 443 -25.11 5.20 -7.41
C LEU A 443 -25.41 3.76 -7.00
N TYR A 444 -25.32 3.45 -5.71
CA TYR A 444 -25.33 2.06 -5.25
C TYR A 444 -26.72 1.55 -4.84
N PHE A 445 -27.57 2.40 -4.26
CA PHE A 445 -28.88 1.96 -3.77
C PHE A 445 -29.98 2.17 -4.82
N ALA A 446 -30.05 3.36 -5.42
CA ALA A 446 -31.03 3.64 -6.46
C ALA A 446 -30.57 3.20 -7.86
N GLY A 447 -29.29 3.23 -8.14
CA GLY A 447 -28.72 3.06 -9.47
C GLY A 447 -29.05 4.22 -10.41
N ASP A 448 -29.33 5.42 -9.86
CA ASP A 448 -29.68 6.60 -10.66
C ASP A 448 -28.43 7.35 -11.12
N LEU A 449 -27.88 6.90 -12.26
CA LEU A 449 -26.71 7.52 -12.86
C LEU A 449 -26.96 8.97 -13.33
N THR A 450 -28.21 9.38 -13.54
CA THR A 450 -28.54 10.76 -13.94
C THR A 450 -28.40 11.69 -12.73
N ALA A 451 -28.95 11.31 -11.59
CA ALA A 451 -28.78 12.06 -10.34
C ALA A 451 -27.28 12.20 -9.96
N VAL A 452 -26.51 11.13 -10.13
CA VAL A 452 -25.05 11.18 -9.86
C VAL A 452 -24.34 12.15 -10.79
N GLU A 453 -24.69 12.19 -12.08
CA GLU A 453 -24.12 13.14 -13.06
C GLU A 453 -24.42 14.59 -12.70
N GLU A 454 -25.63 14.89 -12.26
CA GLU A 454 -26.03 16.22 -11.79
C GLU A 454 -25.24 16.63 -10.55
N ILE A 455 -25.15 15.76 -9.55
CA ILE A 455 -24.36 15.98 -8.35
C ILE A 455 -22.90 16.29 -8.70
N LEU A 456 -22.29 15.50 -9.58
CA LEU A 456 -20.88 15.70 -9.99
C LEU A 456 -20.69 17.01 -10.76
N THR A 457 -21.61 17.36 -11.67
CA THR A 457 -21.49 18.56 -12.50
C THR A 457 -21.50 19.83 -11.66
N ILE A 458 -22.38 19.89 -10.68
CA ILE A 458 -22.53 21.08 -9.80
C ILE A 458 -21.37 21.15 -8.80
N ASN A 459 -21.11 20.07 -8.10
CA ASN A 459 -20.26 20.12 -6.91
C ASN A 459 -18.77 20.04 -7.21
N LEU A 460 -18.35 19.37 -8.30
CA LEU A 460 -16.93 19.28 -8.65
C LEU A 460 -16.37 20.65 -9.08
N ALA A 461 -17.11 21.41 -9.88
CA ALA A 461 -16.74 22.77 -10.26
C ALA A 461 -16.62 23.69 -9.04
N GLN A 462 -17.53 23.57 -8.07
CA GLN A 462 -17.51 24.35 -6.84
C GLN A 462 -16.31 23.96 -5.94
N ALA A 463 -16.02 22.69 -5.78
CA ALA A 463 -14.88 22.24 -5.01
C ALA A 463 -13.54 22.73 -5.60
N GLN A 464 -13.44 22.79 -6.94
CA GLN A 464 -12.28 23.36 -7.64
C GLN A 464 -12.15 24.86 -7.43
N GLN A 465 -13.25 25.60 -7.58
CA GLN A 465 -13.28 27.06 -7.40
C GLN A 465 -12.87 27.47 -5.97
N LEU A 466 -13.29 26.71 -4.98
CA LEU A 466 -12.99 26.94 -3.56
C LEU A 466 -11.66 26.32 -3.11
N GLN A 467 -10.93 25.66 -4.00
CA GLN A 467 -9.65 24.96 -3.74
C GLN A 467 -9.71 23.95 -2.58
N LEU A 468 -10.84 23.28 -2.41
CA LEU A 468 -11.10 22.32 -1.34
C LEU A 468 -10.56 20.92 -1.74
N SER A 469 -9.31 20.65 -1.46
CA SER A 469 -8.59 19.45 -1.92
C SER A 469 -9.25 18.14 -1.50
N GLU A 470 -9.70 18.01 -0.24
CA GLU A 470 -10.36 16.81 0.26
C GLU A 470 -11.66 16.51 -0.49
N GLN A 471 -12.51 17.53 -0.68
CA GLN A 471 -13.78 17.40 -1.39
C GLN A 471 -13.57 17.16 -2.89
N GLN A 472 -12.51 17.73 -3.47
CA GLN A 472 -12.10 17.39 -4.84
C GLN A 472 -11.70 15.92 -4.97
N MET A 473 -10.98 15.38 -3.99
CA MET A 473 -10.61 13.97 -3.93
C MET A 473 -11.86 13.07 -3.87
N GLU A 474 -12.76 13.33 -2.94
CA GLU A 474 -14.01 12.57 -2.76
C GLU A 474 -14.89 12.60 -4.03
N LEU A 475 -15.12 13.77 -4.61
CA LEU A 475 -15.92 13.91 -5.82
C LEU A 475 -15.27 13.28 -7.06
N ASN A 476 -13.93 13.31 -7.19
CA ASN A 476 -13.24 12.59 -8.25
C ASN A 476 -13.31 11.07 -8.04
N LEU A 477 -13.31 10.59 -6.79
CA LEU A 477 -13.55 9.19 -6.49
C LEU A 477 -14.98 8.76 -6.95
N LEU A 478 -16.00 9.55 -6.60
CA LEU A 478 -17.37 9.32 -7.08
C LEU A 478 -17.46 9.36 -8.62
N ARG A 479 -16.76 10.31 -9.26
CA ARG A 479 -16.68 10.40 -10.72
C ARG A 479 -16.04 9.17 -11.34
N SER A 480 -15.03 8.61 -10.70
CA SER A 480 -14.41 7.36 -11.12
C SER A 480 -15.38 6.19 -11.06
N MET A 481 -16.10 6.04 -9.95
CA MET A 481 -17.12 5.00 -9.77
C MET A 481 -18.26 5.13 -10.79
N TYR A 482 -18.76 6.34 -11.01
CA TYR A 482 -19.80 6.64 -11.99
C TYR A 482 -19.33 6.29 -13.42
N ALA A 483 -18.13 6.74 -13.80
CA ALA A 483 -17.57 6.46 -15.13
C ALA A 483 -17.32 4.96 -15.35
N LEU A 484 -16.99 4.21 -14.30
CA LEU A 484 -16.84 2.76 -14.34
C LEU A 484 -18.18 2.08 -14.69
N GLN A 485 -19.28 2.48 -14.06
CA GLN A 485 -20.62 1.94 -14.38
C GLN A 485 -21.05 2.26 -15.82
N GLN A 486 -20.60 3.38 -16.36
CA GLN A 486 -20.81 3.74 -17.75
C GLN A 486 -19.82 3.09 -18.75
N GLY A 487 -18.92 2.23 -18.30
CA GLY A 487 -17.90 1.61 -19.14
C GLY A 487 -16.85 2.58 -19.69
N ARG A 488 -16.76 3.81 -19.16
CA ARG A 488 -15.84 4.87 -19.59
C ARG A 488 -14.51 4.77 -18.84
N PHE A 489 -13.75 3.72 -19.10
CA PHE A 489 -12.53 3.39 -18.34
C PHE A 489 -11.48 4.49 -18.28
N LEU A 490 -11.26 5.20 -19.40
CA LEU A 490 -10.29 6.29 -19.44
C LEU A 490 -10.70 7.42 -18.48
N VAL A 491 -11.97 7.81 -18.48
CA VAL A 491 -12.48 8.84 -17.57
C VAL A 491 -12.40 8.38 -16.12
N ALA A 492 -12.74 7.10 -15.88
CA ALA A 492 -12.68 6.52 -14.54
C ALA A 492 -11.25 6.51 -13.98
N HIS A 493 -10.28 6.10 -14.79
CA HIS A 493 -8.87 6.11 -14.40
C HIS A 493 -8.35 7.54 -14.17
N THR A 494 -8.62 8.48 -15.09
CA THR A 494 -8.17 9.88 -14.94
C THR A 494 -8.74 10.51 -13.67
N ALA A 495 -10.01 10.26 -13.36
CA ALA A 495 -10.63 10.76 -12.14
C ALA A 495 -10.01 10.13 -10.88
N LEU A 496 -9.72 8.83 -10.90
CA LEU A 496 -9.05 8.14 -9.80
C LEU A 496 -7.62 8.65 -9.57
N GLU A 497 -6.85 8.82 -10.65
CA GLU A 497 -5.49 9.39 -10.58
C GLU A 497 -5.50 10.79 -9.96
N HIS A 498 -6.45 11.62 -10.37
CA HIS A 498 -6.60 12.94 -9.79
C HIS A 498 -6.92 12.85 -8.29
N ALA A 499 -7.82 11.96 -7.90
CA ALA A 499 -8.12 11.72 -6.49
C ALA A 499 -6.89 11.26 -5.70
N LEU A 500 -6.11 10.31 -6.25
CA LEU A 500 -4.88 9.80 -5.62
C LEU A 500 -3.78 10.86 -5.53
N SER A 501 -3.67 11.78 -6.50
CA SER A 501 -2.64 12.84 -6.50
C SER A 501 -2.88 13.92 -5.46
N ILE A 502 -4.14 14.16 -5.10
CA ILE A 502 -4.53 15.16 -4.06
C ILE A 502 -4.62 14.51 -2.68
N ARG A 503 -4.57 13.19 -2.58
CA ARG A 503 -4.66 12.48 -1.31
C ARG A 503 -3.66 13.05 -0.31
N SER A 504 -4.17 13.62 0.78
CA SER A 504 -3.33 14.01 1.90
C SER A 504 -2.99 12.78 2.76
N ALA A 505 -1.85 12.81 3.44
CA ALA A 505 -1.44 11.74 4.36
C ALA A 505 -2.32 11.67 5.64
N CYS A 506 -3.54 12.18 5.59
CA CYS A 506 -4.41 12.41 6.74
C CYS A 506 -5.07 11.16 7.36
N GLY A 507 -4.75 9.95 6.88
CA GLY A 507 -5.09 8.73 7.62
C GLY A 507 -6.58 8.35 7.70
N TYR A 508 -7.42 8.80 6.77
CA TYR A 508 -8.81 8.32 6.67
C TYR A 508 -8.87 6.93 6.04
N LEU A 509 -8.76 5.90 6.85
CA LEU A 509 -8.76 4.50 6.42
C LEU A 509 -9.96 4.16 5.51
N LEU A 510 -11.13 4.72 5.77
CA LEU A 510 -12.35 4.50 4.99
C LEU A 510 -12.21 4.99 3.54
N VAL A 511 -11.81 6.25 3.34
CA VAL A 511 -11.69 6.85 2.00
C VAL A 511 -10.52 6.22 1.25
N ASP A 512 -9.42 5.96 1.93
CA ASP A 512 -8.28 5.22 1.38
C ASP A 512 -8.69 3.83 0.90
N SER A 513 -9.48 3.10 1.70
CA SER A 513 -10.01 1.80 1.31
C SER A 513 -10.87 1.89 0.05
N LEU A 514 -11.75 2.89 -0.06
CA LEU A 514 -12.56 3.10 -1.26
C LEU A 514 -11.71 3.44 -2.49
N LEU A 515 -10.71 4.30 -2.37
CA LEU A 515 -9.80 4.66 -3.47
C LEU A 515 -9.10 3.41 -4.03
N TYR A 516 -8.53 2.58 -3.16
CA TYR A 516 -7.83 1.37 -3.59
C TYR A 516 -8.79 0.26 -4.06
N LEU A 517 -10.00 0.15 -3.50
CA LEU A 517 -11.01 -0.79 -3.99
C LEU A 517 -11.48 -0.42 -5.40
N VAL A 518 -11.66 0.87 -5.68
CA VAL A 518 -12.00 1.35 -7.04
C VAL A 518 -10.82 1.11 -7.98
N ALA A 519 -9.57 1.33 -7.55
CA ALA A 519 -8.38 0.99 -8.32
C ALA A 519 -8.34 -0.52 -8.66
N CYS A 520 -8.58 -1.38 -7.69
CA CYS A 520 -8.67 -2.83 -7.92
C CYS A 520 -9.79 -3.20 -8.90
N SER A 521 -10.96 -2.59 -8.77
CA SER A 521 -12.09 -2.85 -9.69
C SER A 521 -11.80 -2.39 -11.12
N LEU A 522 -11.16 -1.23 -11.29
CA LEU A 522 -10.75 -0.73 -12.60
C LEU A 522 -9.70 -1.62 -13.27
N LEU A 523 -8.71 -2.10 -12.51
CA LEU A 523 -7.67 -3.00 -13.00
C LEU A 523 -8.26 -4.36 -13.36
N HIS A 524 -9.18 -4.88 -12.53
CA HIS A 524 -9.93 -6.10 -12.82
C HIS A 524 -10.70 -5.96 -14.13
N ASP A 525 -11.52 -4.92 -14.28
CA ASP A 525 -12.38 -4.72 -15.45
C ASP A 525 -11.62 -4.35 -16.73
N SER A 526 -10.35 -3.95 -16.60
CA SER A 526 -9.45 -3.73 -17.73
C SER A 526 -8.57 -4.95 -18.06
N GLY A 527 -8.70 -6.04 -17.30
CA GLY A 527 -7.92 -7.27 -17.48
C GLY A 527 -6.42 -7.09 -17.16
N GLN A 528 -6.09 -6.19 -16.24
CA GLN A 528 -4.73 -5.90 -15.81
C GLN A 528 -4.38 -6.68 -14.53
N LEU A 529 -4.18 -7.97 -14.67
CA LEU A 529 -4.07 -8.92 -13.56
C LEU A 529 -2.87 -8.60 -12.63
N ASP A 530 -1.73 -8.22 -13.19
CA ASP A 530 -0.52 -7.92 -12.44
C ASP A 530 -0.64 -6.58 -11.70
N GLY A 531 -1.27 -5.58 -12.33
CA GLY A 531 -1.62 -4.31 -11.69
C GLY A 531 -2.56 -4.52 -10.51
N LEU A 532 -3.54 -5.41 -10.68
CA LEU A 532 -4.48 -5.79 -9.62
C LEU A 532 -3.74 -6.39 -8.42
N GLN A 533 -2.81 -7.30 -8.63
CA GLN A 533 -2.04 -7.93 -7.55
C GLN A 533 -1.21 -6.89 -6.76
N ARG A 534 -0.55 -5.96 -7.43
CA ARG A 534 0.19 -4.87 -6.78
C ARG A 534 -0.72 -3.95 -5.97
N GLN A 535 -1.85 -3.51 -6.55
CA GLN A 535 -2.80 -2.65 -5.83
C GLN A 535 -3.38 -3.33 -4.59
N ARG A 536 -3.58 -4.64 -4.64
CA ARG A 536 -4.00 -5.42 -3.46
C ARG A 536 -2.93 -5.46 -2.36
N GLN A 537 -1.66 -5.53 -2.73
CA GLN A 537 -0.56 -5.43 -1.77
C GLN A 537 -0.52 -4.04 -1.13
N VAL A 538 -0.68 -2.97 -1.92
CA VAL A 538 -0.75 -1.60 -1.41
C VAL A 538 -1.95 -1.43 -0.47
N LEU A 539 -3.13 -1.91 -0.86
CA LEU A 539 -4.33 -1.89 -0.02
C LEU A 539 -4.09 -2.63 1.31
N SER A 540 -3.46 -3.80 1.26
CA SER A 540 -3.13 -4.60 2.45
C SER A 540 -2.13 -3.90 3.37
N SER A 541 -1.13 -3.21 2.82
CA SER A 541 -0.14 -2.45 3.60
C SER A 541 -0.71 -1.15 4.20
N CYS A 542 -1.58 -0.45 3.48
CA CYS A 542 -2.21 0.79 3.96
C CYS A 542 -3.27 0.54 5.04
N CYS A 543 -4.07 -0.52 4.87
CA CYS A 543 -5.21 -0.81 5.75
C CYS A 543 -4.89 -1.83 6.86
N GLY A 544 -3.74 -2.50 6.78
CA GLY A 544 -3.23 -3.39 7.81
C GLY A 544 -4.19 -4.51 8.24
N HIS A 545 -4.07 -4.92 9.50
CA HIS A 545 -4.90 -5.97 10.12
C HIS A 545 -6.40 -5.62 10.21
N GLU A 546 -6.75 -4.35 10.26
CA GLU A 546 -8.15 -3.90 10.35
C GLU A 546 -8.92 -4.25 9.07
N MET A 547 -8.29 -4.18 7.90
CA MET A 547 -8.92 -4.56 6.63
C MET A 547 -9.25 -6.06 6.57
N GLN A 548 -8.40 -6.91 7.15
CA GLN A 548 -8.64 -8.36 7.18
C GLN A 548 -9.86 -8.74 8.02
N LYS A 549 -10.26 -7.87 8.93
CA LYS A 549 -11.47 -8.03 9.74
C LYS A 549 -12.73 -7.52 9.02
N ASN A 550 -12.59 -6.70 7.97
CA ASN A 550 -13.72 -6.22 7.19
C ASN A 550 -14.04 -7.18 6.04
N THR A 551 -15.16 -7.81 6.13
CA THR A 551 -15.59 -8.90 5.27
C THR A 551 -15.99 -8.51 3.88
N GLY A 552 -16.56 -7.33 3.69
CA GLY A 552 -16.91 -6.83 2.37
C GLY A 552 -15.67 -6.64 1.49
N ILE A 553 -14.61 -6.09 2.04
CA ILE A 553 -13.34 -5.89 1.35
C ILE A 553 -12.69 -7.23 1.02
N SER A 554 -12.54 -8.11 2.01
CA SER A 554 -11.93 -9.43 1.85
C SER A 554 -12.67 -10.28 0.82
N ALA A 555 -14.00 -10.31 0.88
CA ALA A 555 -14.85 -11.06 -0.04
C ALA A 555 -14.73 -10.53 -1.48
N LEU A 556 -14.71 -9.19 -1.69
CA LEU A 556 -14.53 -8.59 -3.01
C LEU A 556 -13.15 -8.93 -3.60
N LEU A 557 -12.10 -8.87 -2.81
CA LEU A 557 -10.76 -9.25 -3.24
C LEU A 557 -10.67 -10.75 -3.59
N SER A 558 -11.37 -11.61 -2.87
CA SER A 558 -11.46 -13.05 -3.18
C SER A 558 -12.22 -13.29 -4.46
N TYR A 559 -13.34 -12.59 -4.69
CA TYR A 559 -14.09 -12.60 -5.95
C TYR A 559 -13.21 -12.25 -7.15
N GLN A 560 -12.48 -11.13 -7.07
CA GLN A 560 -11.57 -10.67 -8.13
C GLN A 560 -10.41 -11.65 -8.35
N THR A 561 -9.90 -12.29 -7.27
CA THR A 561 -8.86 -13.34 -7.38
C THR A 561 -9.36 -14.55 -8.14
N ALA A 562 -10.57 -15.02 -7.82
CA ALA A 562 -11.15 -16.17 -8.48
C ALA A 562 -11.40 -15.90 -9.98
N CYS A 563 -11.86 -14.69 -10.34
CA CYS A 563 -11.98 -14.29 -11.74
C CYS A 563 -10.61 -14.26 -12.46
N GLN A 564 -9.57 -13.81 -11.78
CA GLN A 564 -8.19 -13.85 -12.32
C GLN A 564 -7.70 -15.27 -12.57
N LEU A 565 -7.87 -16.16 -11.59
CA LEU A 565 -7.49 -17.56 -11.70
C LEU A 565 -8.25 -18.28 -12.83
N LEU A 566 -9.52 -17.93 -13.03
CA LEU A 566 -10.32 -18.45 -14.14
C LEU A 566 -9.73 -18.06 -15.51
N LEU A 567 -9.32 -16.82 -15.69
CA LEU A 567 -8.64 -16.36 -16.92
C LEU A 567 -7.31 -17.07 -17.17
N GLN A 568 -6.58 -17.40 -16.10
CA GLN A 568 -5.34 -18.17 -16.17
C GLN A 568 -5.56 -19.67 -16.43
N GLY A 569 -6.83 -20.12 -16.48
CA GLY A 569 -7.19 -21.54 -16.66
C GLY A 569 -7.16 -22.35 -15.36
N GLU A 570 -6.88 -21.72 -14.23
CA GLU A 570 -6.75 -22.35 -12.90
C GLU A 570 -8.13 -22.52 -12.22
N LYS A 571 -9.07 -23.21 -12.90
CA LYS A 571 -10.49 -23.33 -12.47
C LYS A 571 -10.63 -23.89 -11.06
N GLN A 572 -9.85 -24.91 -10.72
CA GLN A 572 -9.90 -25.55 -9.41
C GLN A 572 -9.49 -24.60 -8.28
N LYS A 573 -8.39 -23.88 -8.47
CA LYS A 573 -7.94 -22.87 -7.48
C LYS A 573 -8.93 -21.72 -7.33
N ALA A 574 -9.57 -21.32 -8.44
CA ALA A 574 -10.64 -20.31 -8.40
C ALA A 574 -11.81 -20.80 -7.54
N LEU A 575 -12.23 -22.06 -7.71
CA LEU A 575 -13.31 -22.67 -6.94
C LEU A 575 -12.97 -22.76 -5.44
N GLU A 576 -11.75 -23.17 -5.11
CA GLU A 576 -11.26 -23.23 -3.73
C GLU A 576 -11.22 -21.83 -3.08
N THR A 577 -10.78 -20.82 -3.81
CA THR A 577 -10.76 -19.42 -3.34
C THR A 577 -12.16 -18.93 -2.97
N VAL A 578 -13.14 -19.20 -3.83
CA VAL A 578 -14.53 -18.80 -3.58
C VAL A 578 -15.14 -19.61 -2.44
N ALA A 579 -14.84 -20.90 -2.37
CA ALA A 579 -15.34 -21.76 -1.30
C ALA A 579 -14.85 -21.32 0.08
N VAL A 580 -13.55 -20.98 0.20
CA VAL A 580 -12.96 -20.43 1.43
C VAL A 580 -13.61 -19.11 1.81
N ALA A 581 -13.81 -18.19 0.84
CA ALA A 581 -14.45 -16.90 1.08
C ALA A 581 -15.90 -17.05 1.58
N LEU A 582 -16.64 -18.06 1.09
CA LEU A 582 -18.02 -18.34 1.52
C LEU A 582 -18.12 -19.00 2.91
N LEU A 583 -17.04 -19.66 3.37
CA LEU A 583 -16.96 -20.26 4.70
C LEU A 583 -16.56 -19.24 5.79
N ASP A 584 -16.03 -18.10 5.39
CA ASP A 584 -15.72 -17.04 6.35
C ASP A 584 -17.02 -16.59 7.03
N GLY A 585 -17.08 -16.79 8.36
CA GLY A 585 -18.27 -16.51 9.18
C GLY A 585 -18.78 -15.07 9.09
N GLN A 586 -17.94 -14.20 8.61
CA GLN A 586 -18.28 -12.79 8.37
C GLN A 586 -18.87 -12.60 6.97
N THR A 587 -18.40 -13.30 5.94
CA THR A 587 -19.01 -13.28 4.59
C THR A 587 -20.46 -13.78 4.64
N VAL A 588 -20.78 -14.68 5.56
CA VAL A 588 -22.15 -15.16 5.81
C VAL A 588 -23.10 -14.01 6.18
N ASN A 589 -22.63 -12.97 6.83
CA ASN A 589 -23.44 -11.80 7.20
C ASN A 589 -23.49 -10.72 6.11
N ASN A 590 -22.64 -10.79 5.08
CA ASN A 590 -22.63 -9.86 3.96
C ASN A 590 -23.40 -10.45 2.77
N LEU A 591 -24.72 -10.25 2.76
CA LEU A 591 -25.61 -10.83 1.76
C LEU A 591 -25.28 -10.43 0.31
N GLN A 592 -24.66 -9.25 0.10
CA GLN A 592 -24.26 -8.80 -1.24
C GLN A 592 -23.08 -9.63 -1.76
N MET A 593 -22.03 -9.74 -0.96
CA MET A 593 -20.84 -10.52 -1.31
C MET A 593 -21.18 -12.02 -1.38
N GLN A 594 -22.03 -12.49 -0.48
CA GLN A 594 -22.53 -13.86 -0.53
C GLN A 594 -23.25 -14.15 -1.85
N SER A 595 -24.14 -13.24 -2.30
CA SER A 595 -24.81 -13.37 -3.60
C SER A 595 -23.81 -13.46 -4.75
N GLN A 596 -22.81 -12.56 -4.81
CA GLN A 596 -21.81 -12.54 -5.89
C GLN A 596 -20.90 -13.78 -5.87
N LEU A 597 -20.45 -14.20 -4.70
CA LEU A 597 -19.59 -15.39 -4.55
C LEU A 597 -20.33 -16.67 -4.89
N LEU A 598 -21.61 -16.81 -4.50
CA LEU A 598 -22.46 -17.95 -4.89
C LEU A 598 -22.65 -18.02 -6.42
N GLN A 599 -22.92 -16.88 -7.05
CA GLN A 599 -23.02 -16.80 -8.51
C GLN A 599 -21.73 -17.25 -9.21
N LEU A 600 -20.58 -16.74 -8.73
CA LEU A 600 -19.30 -17.12 -9.28
C LEU A 600 -18.99 -18.60 -9.04
N ARG A 601 -19.31 -19.13 -7.85
CA ARG A 601 -19.10 -20.56 -7.53
C ARG A 601 -19.96 -21.44 -8.43
N GLY A 602 -21.23 -21.08 -8.63
CA GLY A 602 -22.13 -21.79 -9.54
C GLY A 602 -21.58 -21.82 -10.97
N TRP A 603 -21.10 -20.69 -11.46
CA TRP A 603 -20.47 -20.61 -12.79
C TRP A 603 -19.20 -21.45 -12.90
N LEU A 604 -18.30 -21.40 -11.92
CA LEU A 604 -17.07 -22.18 -11.88
C LEU A 604 -17.37 -23.70 -11.86
N LYS A 605 -18.35 -24.16 -11.07
CA LYS A 605 -18.82 -25.56 -11.06
C LYS A 605 -19.35 -25.99 -12.42
N ALA A 606 -20.17 -25.16 -13.06
CA ALA A 606 -20.70 -25.45 -14.39
C ALA A 606 -19.60 -25.54 -15.47
N LEU A 607 -18.56 -24.72 -15.36
CA LEU A 607 -17.41 -24.74 -16.29
C LEU A 607 -16.43 -25.88 -16.05
N SER A 608 -16.38 -26.45 -14.84
CA SER A 608 -15.43 -27.53 -14.50
C SER A 608 -15.98 -28.91 -14.84
N ASP A 609 -17.12 -29.29 -14.25
CA ASP A 609 -17.61 -30.66 -14.29
C ASP A 609 -19.09 -30.77 -14.68
N GLN A 610 -19.71 -29.70 -15.15
CA GLN A 610 -21.15 -29.58 -15.35
C GLN A 610 -21.97 -30.03 -14.12
N ASP A 611 -21.44 -29.72 -12.93
CA ASP A 611 -21.98 -30.12 -11.64
C ASP A 611 -23.41 -29.56 -11.45
N PRO A 612 -24.44 -30.41 -11.27
CA PRO A 612 -25.81 -29.97 -11.07
C PRO A 612 -26.02 -29.08 -9.84
N SER A 613 -25.12 -29.18 -8.83
CA SER A 613 -25.19 -28.30 -7.66
C SER A 613 -24.88 -26.83 -7.98
N ALA A 614 -24.35 -26.55 -9.18
CA ALA A 614 -24.18 -25.19 -9.71
C ALA A 614 -25.51 -24.41 -9.73
N LEU A 615 -26.64 -25.08 -10.05
CA LEU A 615 -27.98 -24.46 -10.08
C LEU A 615 -28.43 -24.00 -8.68
N SER A 616 -28.14 -24.79 -7.64
CA SER A 616 -28.48 -24.42 -6.27
C SER A 616 -27.77 -23.15 -5.82
N ASP A 617 -26.44 -23.05 -6.10
CA ASP A 617 -25.66 -21.86 -5.81
C ASP A 617 -26.20 -20.64 -6.58
N LEU A 618 -26.52 -20.85 -7.86
CA LEU A 618 -27.03 -19.82 -8.75
C LEU A 618 -28.38 -19.27 -8.27
N GLU A 619 -29.35 -20.13 -8.02
CA GLU A 619 -30.71 -19.74 -7.60
C GLU A 619 -30.67 -19.04 -6.23
N THR A 620 -29.88 -19.57 -5.29
CA THR A 620 -29.67 -18.95 -3.98
C THR A 620 -29.06 -17.57 -4.13
N GLY A 621 -28.02 -17.43 -4.96
CA GLY A 621 -27.37 -16.14 -5.21
C GLY A 621 -28.30 -15.13 -5.87
N LEU A 622 -29.12 -15.54 -6.85
CA LEU A 622 -30.11 -14.67 -7.48
C LEU A 622 -31.19 -14.22 -6.49
N GLN A 623 -31.69 -15.14 -5.65
CA GLN A 623 -32.68 -14.80 -4.64
C GLN A 623 -32.12 -13.80 -3.62
N LEU A 624 -30.91 -14.05 -3.09
CA LEU A 624 -30.26 -13.12 -2.19
C LEU A 624 -30.13 -11.72 -2.80
N ARG A 625 -29.78 -11.63 -4.09
CA ARG A 625 -29.64 -10.32 -4.77
C ARG A 625 -31.00 -9.60 -4.88
N ARG A 626 -32.08 -10.32 -5.15
CA ARG A 626 -33.42 -9.73 -5.16
C ARG A 626 -33.82 -9.20 -3.79
N ASP A 627 -33.51 -9.94 -2.75
CA ASP A 627 -33.82 -9.57 -1.36
C ASP A 627 -32.99 -8.40 -0.87
N VAL A 628 -31.73 -8.32 -1.25
CA VAL A 628 -30.84 -7.20 -0.94
C VAL A 628 -31.23 -5.93 -1.70
N GLY A 629 -31.65 -6.05 -2.97
CA GLY A 629 -31.95 -4.91 -3.84
C GLY A 629 -30.70 -4.39 -4.58
N GLY A 630 -30.78 -3.12 -5.03
CA GLY A 630 -29.72 -2.50 -5.83
C GLY A 630 -29.72 -3.00 -7.26
N GLY A 631 -30.73 -2.57 -8.04
CA GLY A 631 -31.01 -3.10 -9.40
C GLY A 631 -29.86 -2.98 -10.39
N ILE A 632 -28.98 -1.99 -10.24
CA ILE A 632 -27.78 -1.84 -11.09
C ILE A 632 -26.83 -3.04 -10.92
N HIS A 633 -26.70 -3.58 -9.70
CA HIS A 633 -25.86 -4.75 -9.42
C HIS A 633 -26.47 -6.06 -9.88
N TYR A 634 -27.79 -6.08 -10.13
CA TYR A 634 -28.47 -7.27 -10.63
C TYR A 634 -28.03 -7.63 -12.06
N VAL A 635 -27.53 -6.65 -12.85
CA VAL A 635 -27.01 -6.88 -14.20
C VAL A 635 -25.85 -7.89 -14.20
N GLU A 636 -24.92 -7.76 -13.27
CA GLU A 636 -23.79 -8.69 -13.11
C GLU A 636 -24.29 -10.11 -12.77
N ASN A 637 -25.24 -10.22 -11.84
CA ASN A 637 -25.82 -11.51 -11.47
C ASN A 637 -26.53 -12.18 -12.64
N LEU A 638 -27.24 -11.43 -13.49
CA LEU A 638 -27.89 -11.96 -14.68
C LEU A 638 -26.91 -12.40 -15.76
N LEU A 639 -25.78 -11.70 -15.89
CA LEU A 639 -24.69 -12.11 -16.77
C LEU A 639 -24.11 -13.46 -16.35
N LEU A 640 -23.70 -13.59 -15.08
CA LEU A 640 -23.13 -14.84 -14.56
C LEU A 640 -24.17 -15.98 -14.57
N ALA A 641 -25.43 -15.69 -14.27
CA ALA A 641 -26.51 -16.68 -14.33
C ALA A 641 -26.70 -17.20 -15.74
N GLY A 642 -26.81 -16.31 -16.73
CA GLY A 642 -26.92 -16.70 -18.14
C GLY A 642 -25.74 -17.52 -18.61
N SER A 643 -24.51 -17.13 -18.24
CA SER A 643 -23.29 -17.89 -18.56
C SER A 643 -23.29 -19.27 -17.90
N THR A 644 -23.79 -19.40 -16.67
CA THR A 644 -23.92 -20.68 -15.95
C THR A 644 -24.90 -21.61 -16.64
N TYR A 645 -26.12 -21.13 -16.99
CA TYR A 645 -27.11 -21.93 -17.71
C TYR A 645 -26.61 -22.34 -19.09
N PHE A 646 -25.86 -21.47 -19.78
CA PHE A 646 -25.22 -21.85 -21.06
C PHE A 646 -24.21 -23.00 -20.87
N ALA A 647 -23.35 -22.90 -19.87
CA ALA A 647 -22.36 -23.97 -19.59
C ALA A 647 -23.01 -25.32 -19.23
N LEU A 648 -24.23 -25.29 -18.64
CA LEU A 648 -25.03 -26.47 -18.34
C LEU A 648 -25.90 -26.94 -19.54
N GLY A 649 -25.74 -26.35 -20.74
CA GLY A 649 -26.49 -26.71 -21.93
C GLY A 649 -27.95 -26.23 -21.98
N GLN A 650 -28.40 -25.39 -21.05
CA GLN A 650 -29.75 -24.86 -20.98
C GLN A 650 -29.86 -23.51 -21.71
N PHE A 651 -29.74 -23.52 -23.04
CA PHE A 651 -29.54 -22.33 -23.87
C PHE A 651 -30.73 -21.38 -23.87
N GLU A 652 -31.98 -21.90 -23.85
CA GLU A 652 -33.21 -21.08 -23.80
C GLU A 652 -33.26 -20.27 -22.51
N ARG A 653 -32.97 -20.91 -21.37
CA ARG A 653 -32.96 -20.25 -20.07
C ARG A 653 -31.83 -19.21 -19.97
N ALA A 654 -30.65 -19.56 -20.48
CA ALA A 654 -29.52 -18.62 -20.62
C ALA A 654 -29.94 -17.38 -21.42
N SER A 655 -30.58 -17.58 -22.60
CA SER A 655 -31.04 -16.49 -23.46
C SER A 655 -32.07 -15.58 -22.77
N GLN A 656 -33.01 -16.16 -22.00
CA GLN A 656 -34.01 -15.38 -21.23
C GLN A 656 -33.34 -14.47 -20.21
N LEU A 657 -32.44 -15.00 -19.38
CA LEU A 657 -31.77 -14.24 -18.34
C LEU A 657 -30.83 -13.16 -18.89
N LEU A 658 -30.09 -13.45 -19.96
CA LEU A 658 -29.23 -12.49 -20.62
C LEU A 658 -30.03 -11.35 -21.30
N THR A 659 -31.22 -11.65 -21.82
CA THR A 659 -32.16 -10.65 -22.36
C THR A 659 -32.69 -9.76 -21.22
N GLU A 660 -33.07 -10.36 -20.08
CA GLU A 660 -33.43 -9.62 -18.86
C GLU A 660 -32.27 -8.73 -18.38
N GLY A 661 -31.04 -9.25 -18.48
CA GLY A 661 -29.81 -8.49 -18.17
C GLY A 661 -29.65 -7.25 -19.03
N LEU A 662 -29.83 -7.37 -20.36
CA LEU A 662 -29.80 -6.22 -21.28
C LEU A 662 -30.92 -5.21 -21.01
N ALA A 663 -32.13 -5.67 -20.71
CA ALA A 663 -33.25 -4.79 -20.35
C ALA A 663 -32.96 -4.03 -19.05
N THR A 664 -32.39 -4.71 -18.06
CA THR A 664 -31.97 -4.12 -16.78
C THR A 664 -30.82 -3.11 -16.95
N SER A 665 -29.79 -3.46 -17.72
CA SER A 665 -28.68 -2.56 -18.09
C SER A 665 -29.21 -1.28 -18.77
N LYS A 666 -30.16 -1.41 -19.70
CA LYS A 666 -30.78 -0.25 -20.36
C LYS A 666 -31.58 0.62 -19.39
N LYS A 667 -32.35 -0.02 -18.48
CA LYS A 667 -33.13 0.69 -17.45
C LYS A 667 -32.26 1.57 -16.56
N TYR A 668 -31.10 1.07 -16.10
CA TYR A 668 -30.18 1.78 -15.22
C TYR A 668 -29.08 2.56 -15.97
N LYS A 669 -29.09 2.61 -17.30
CA LYS A 669 -28.05 3.20 -18.16
C LYS A 669 -26.66 2.65 -17.86
N GLU A 670 -26.59 1.39 -17.38
CA GLU A 670 -25.37 0.68 -17.06
C GLU A 670 -24.75 0.12 -18.34
N GLU A 671 -23.47 0.38 -18.59
CA GLU A 671 -22.74 -0.07 -19.79
C GLU A 671 -21.55 -1.00 -19.43
N ARG A 672 -21.22 -1.18 -18.16
CA ARG A 672 -20.07 -1.93 -17.68
C ARG A 672 -20.11 -3.39 -18.13
N TYR A 673 -21.26 -4.06 -17.97
CA TYR A 673 -21.44 -5.48 -18.23
C TYR A 673 -22.08 -5.79 -19.60
N ARG A 674 -22.47 -4.77 -20.33
CA ARG A 674 -23.23 -4.91 -21.59
C ARG A 674 -22.48 -5.70 -22.65
N ILE A 675 -21.16 -5.58 -22.73
CA ILE A 675 -20.32 -6.36 -23.65
C ILE A 675 -20.45 -7.87 -23.37
N GLY A 676 -20.33 -8.28 -22.12
CA GLY A 676 -20.47 -9.67 -21.72
C GLY A 676 -21.87 -10.22 -22.02
N LEU A 677 -22.90 -9.42 -21.74
CA LEU A 677 -24.30 -9.79 -22.04
C LEU A 677 -24.49 -10.03 -23.53
N HIS A 678 -24.01 -9.16 -24.43
CA HIS A 678 -24.10 -9.36 -25.86
C HIS A 678 -23.30 -10.57 -26.33
N ALA A 679 -22.10 -10.80 -25.80
CA ALA A 679 -21.26 -11.93 -26.15
C ALA A 679 -21.96 -13.26 -25.83
N TRP A 680 -22.42 -13.43 -24.60
CA TRP A 680 -23.07 -14.66 -24.15
C TRP A 680 -24.46 -14.85 -24.79
N LEU A 681 -25.19 -13.76 -25.03
CA LEU A 681 -26.51 -13.84 -25.71
C LEU A 681 -26.34 -14.21 -27.20
N ALA A 682 -25.31 -13.75 -27.87
CA ALA A 682 -24.99 -14.15 -29.24
C ALA A 682 -24.84 -15.69 -29.36
N VAL A 683 -24.03 -16.27 -28.49
CA VAL A 683 -23.77 -17.72 -28.49
C VAL A 683 -25.01 -18.52 -28.03
N ALA A 684 -25.76 -18.02 -27.04
CA ALA A 684 -26.97 -18.66 -26.56
C ALA A 684 -28.05 -18.69 -27.64
N ARG A 685 -28.26 -17.58 -28.35
CA ARG A 685 -29.22 -17.52 -29.50
C ARG A 685 -28.80 -18.41 -30.65
N ALA A 686 -27.50 -18.48 -30.96
CA ALA A 686 -26.98 -19.39 -31.98
C ALA A 686 -27.29 -20.86 -31.64
N ARG A 687 -27.09 -21.24 -30.38
CA ARG A 687 -27.39 -22.61 -29.88
C ARG A 687 -28.89 -22.91 -29.85
N CYS A 688 -29.75 -21.91 -29.71
CA CYS A 688 -31.22 -22.04 -29.86
C CYS A 688 -31.65 -22.05 -31.33
N GLY A 689 -30.76 -21.92 -32.31
CA GLY A 689 -31.08 -21.87 -33.74
C GLY A 689 -31.51 -20.51 -34.29
N ASP A 690 -31.55 -19.47 -33.47
CA ASP A 690 -31.86 -18.09 -33.87
C ASP A 690 -30.64 -17.37 -34.41
N THR A 691 -30.28 -17.67 -35.63
CA THR A 691 -29.06 -17.15 -36.28
C THR A 691 -29.14 -15.64 -36.57
N ALA A 692 -30.35 -15.08 -36.73
CA ALA A 692 -30.53 -13.67 -37.00
C ALA A 692 -30.28 -12.84 -35.76
N ALA A 693 -30.89 -13.18 -34.64
CA ALA A 693 -30.62 -12.52 -33.37
C ALA A 693 -29.15 -12.72 -32.91
N ALA A 694 -28.57 -13.91 -33.13
CA ALA A 694 -27.16 -14.16 -32.85
C ALA A 694 -26.26 -13.20 -33.62
N ALA A 695 -26.48 -12.98 -34.92
CA ALA A 695 -25.69 -12.06 -35.75
C ALA A 695 -25.82 -10.61 -35.28
N GLU A 696 -27.02 -10.17 -34.88
CA GLU A 696 -27.23 -8.83 -34.31
C GLU A 696 -26.37 -8.63 -33.03
N HIS A 697 -26.46 -9.60 -32.11
CA HIS A 697 -25.70 -9.50 -30.86
C HIS A 697 -24.18 -9.60 -31.05
N VAL A 698 -23.71 -10.38 -32.04
CA VAL A 698 -22.29 -10.38 -32.45
C VAL A 698 -21.85 -8.99 -32.91
N CYS A 699 -22.63 -8.32 -33.75
CA CYS A 699 -22.33 -6.95 -34.19
C CYS A 699 -22.29 -5.98 -33.00
N CYS A 700 -23.30 -6.02 -32.13
CA CYS A 700 -23.34 -5.17 -30.93
C CYS A 700 -22.12 -5.43 -30.01
N PHE A 701 -21.73 -6.70 -29.80
CA PHE A 701 -20.57 -7.08 -29.04
C PHE A 701 -19.29 -6.43 -29.56
N TYR A 702 -18.99 -6.59 -30.84
CA TYR A 702 -17.75 -6.03 -31.42
C TYR A 702 -17.77 -4.51 -31.49
N GLU A 703 -18.91 -3.87 -31.71
CA GLU A 703 -19.02 -2.40 -31.64
C GLU A 703 -18.77 -1.87 -30.24
N CYS A 704 -19.32 -2.51 -29.21
CA CYS A 704 -19.08 -2.15 -27.83
C CYS A 704 -17.60 -2.34 -27.46
N LEU A 705 -16.98 -3.44 -27.88
CA LEU A 705 -15.58 -3.74 -27.64
C LEU A 705 -14.65 -2.68 -28.29
N LYS A 706 -14.97 -2.27 -29.54
CA LYS A 706 -14.23 -1.23 -30.26
C LYS A 706 -14.34 0.14 -29.58
N ARG A 707 -15.51 0.51 -29.07
CA ARG A 707 -15.72 1.78 -28.32
C ARG A 707 -14.95 1.79 -27.01
N ARG A 708 -14.93 0.65 -26.31
CA ARG A 708 -14.32 0.50 -24.99
C ARG A 708 -12.80 0.60 -25.02
N ARG A 709 -12.15 0.24 -26.14
CA ARG A 709 -10.68 0.20 -26.32
C ARG A 709 -9.93 -0.66 -25.30
N VAL A 710 -10.64 -1.47 -24.54
CA VAL A 710 -10.10 -2.40 -23.55
C VAL A 710 -10.55 -3.80 -23.95
N PRO A 711 -9.62 -4.67 -24.37
CA PRO A 711 -9.97 -6.03 -24.82
C PRO A 711 -10.16 -6.96 -23.61
N PHE A 712 -11.11 -6.63 -22.73
CA PHE A 712 -11.51 -7.45 -21.60
C PHE A 712 -12.93 -7.11 -21.15
N PHE A 713 -13.64 -8.08 -20.60
CA PHE A 713 -14.95 -7.93 -19.95
C PHE A 713 -15.22 -9.12 -19.02
N LEU A 714 -16.04 -8.90 -17.97
CA LEU A 714 -16.48 -9.99 -17.10
C LEU A 714 -17.24 -11.04 -17.89
N GLY A 715 -16.94 -12.28 -17.65
CA GLY A 715 -17.50 -13.43 -18.39
C GLY A 715 -16.66 -13.87 -19.59
N LEU A 716 -15.53 -13.22 -19.86
CA LEU A 716 -14.59 -13.67 -20.89
C LEU A 716 -13.95 -15.00 -20.47
N THR A 717 -14.17 -16.06 -21.26
CA THR A 717 -13.55 -17.37 -21.10
C THR A 717 -13.09 -17.91 -22.45
N ARG A 718 -12.27 -18.94 -22.43
CA ARG A 718 -11.84 -19.62 -23.64
C ARG A 718 -13.02 -20.28 -24.37
N GLU A 719 -13.92 -20.91 -23.62
CA GLU A 719 -15.12 -21.52 -24.14
C GLU A 719 -16.01 -20.52 -24.88
N LEU A 720 -16.17 -19.33 -24.34
CA LEU A 720 -16.92 -18.26 -25.01
C LEU A 720 -16.26 -17.84 -26.34
N THR A 721 -14.93 -17.73 -26.37
CA THR A 721 -14.22 -17.38 -27.61
C THR A 721 -14.32 -18.46 -28.68
N ASP A 722 -14.31 -19.72 -28.26
CA ASP A 722 -14.52 -20.86 -29.17
C ASP A 722 -15.91 -20.86 -29.80
N GLU A 723 -16.93 -20.52 -29.02
CA GLU A 723 -18.31 -20.38 -29.51
C GLU A 723 -18.53 -19.13 -30.39
N LEU A 724 -17.81 -18.02 -30.12
CA LEU A 724 -17.91 -16.79 -30.89
C LEU A 724 -17.21 -16.88 -32.25
N LEU A 725 -16.13 -17.68 -32.36
CA LEU A 725 -15.33 -17.77 -33.57
C LEU A 725 -16.13 -18.15 -34.83
N PRO A 726 -16.98 -19.18 -34.84
CA PRO A 726 -17.81 -19.52 -35.99
C PRO A 726 -18.87 -18.47 -36.34
N LEU A 727 -19.25 -17.61 -35.37
CA LEU A 727 -20.21 -16.52 -35.57
C LEU A 727 -19.56 -15.25 -36.13
N THR A 728 -18.23 -15.15 -36.06
CA THR A 728 -17.44 -13.97 -36.45
C THR A 728 -17.17 -14.01 -37.95
N LYS A 729 -17.96 -13.29 -38.75
CA LYS A 729 -17.93 -13.36 -40.22
C LYS A 729 -17.09 -12.28 -40.88
N LEU A 730 -17.00 -11.07 -40.27
CA LEU A 730 -16.31 -9.93 -40.85
C LEU A 730 -14.84 -9.91 -40.51
N ASN A 731 -13.99 -9.52 -41.48
CA ASN A 731 -12.53 -9.56 -41.29
C ASN A 731 -12.04 -8.69 -40.10
N TRP A 732 -12.61 -7.49 -39.95
CA TRP A 732 -12.27 -6.60 -38.83
C TRP A 732 -12.69 -7.20 -37.45
N GLN A 733 -13.81 -7.93 -37.38
CA GLN A 733 -14.25 -8.63 -36.19
C GLN A 733 -13.24 -9.74 -35.79
N ARG A 734 -12.73 -10.45 -36.79
CA ARG A 734 -11.70 -11.51 -36.61
C ARG A 734 -10.41 -10.93 -36.04
N ILE A 735 -9.94 -9.78 -36.55
CA ILE A 735 -8.76 -9.11 -36.03
C ILE A 735 -8.96 -8.72 -34.55
N VAL A 736 -10.14 -8.23 -34.20
CA VAL A 736 -10.46 -7.90 -32.80
C VAL A 736 -10.49 -9.14 -31.93
N LEU A 737 -11.09 -10.24 -32.40
CA LEU A 737 -11.14 -11.51 -31.69
C LEU A 737 -9.72 -12.10 -31.51
N GLU A 738 -8.90 -12.06 -32.54
CA GLU A 738 -7.52 -12.51 -32.49
C GLU A 738 -6.70 -11.71 -31.46
N THR A 739 -6.87 -10.38 -31.42
CA THR A 739 -6.25 -9.53 -30.38
C THR A 739 -6.64 -9.98 -28.96
N LEU A 740 -7.91 -10.36 -28.76
CA LEU A 740 -8.43 -10.91 -27.50
C LEU A 740 -7.76 -12.26 -27.16
N LEU A 741 -7.70 -13.16 -28.15
CA LEU A 741 -7.09 -14.48 -28.02
C LEU A 741 -5.60 -14.40 -27.71
N GLN A 742 -4.87 -13.54 -28.41
CA GLN A 742 -3.43 -13.35 -28.20
C GLN A 742 -3.15 -12.81 -26.81
N LYS A 743 -3.93 -11.82 -26.37
CA LYS A 743 -3.68 -11.14 -25.11
C LYS A 743 -4.03 -11.98 -23.87
N HIS A 744 -5.16 -12.70 -23.89
CA HIS A 744 -5.67 -13.38 -22.71
C HIS A 744 -5.46 -14.90 -22.71
N PHE A 745 -5.35 -15.51 -23.89
CA PHE A 745 -5.24 -16.96 -24.01
C PHE A 745 -3.97 -17.42 -24.71
N LEU A 746 -3.07 -16.51 -25.09
CA LEU A 746 -1.83 -16.81 -25.79
C LEU A 746 -2.08 -17.67 -27.03
N THR A 747 -3.09 -17.32 -27.81
CA THR A 747 -3.56 -18.05 -28.98
C THR A 747 -3.73 -17.10 -30.16
N SER A 748 -3.35 -17.52 -31.35
CA SER A 748 -3.53 -16.83 -32.63
C SER A 748 -4.45 -17.63 -33.53
N LEU A 749 -4.77 -17.12 -34.71
CA LEU A 749 -5.56 -17.79 -35.75
C LEU A 749 -4.69 -18.09 -36.96
N ASP A 750 -4.79 -19.33 -37.50
CA ASP A 750 -4.14 -19.67 -38.75
C ASP A 750 -4.94 -19.13 -39.96
N GLU A 751 -4.46 -19.42 -41.20
CA GLU A 751 -5.09 -19.00 -42.43
C GLU A 751 -6.51 -19.59 -42.62
N ASN A 752 -6.81 -20.71 -41.96
CA ASN A 752 -8.12 -21.36 -41.94
C ASN A 752 -8.96 -20.96 -40.72
N TYR A 753 -8.50 -19.93 -39.94
CA TYR A 753 -9.13 -19.46 -38.72
C TYR A 753 -9.19 -20.53 -37.60
N GLN A 754 -8.26 -21.49 -37.61
CA GLN A 754 -8.10 -22.41 -36.50
C GLN A 754 -7.21 -21.79 -35.44
N GLN A 755 -7.54 -22.02 -34.20
CA GLN A 755 -6.75 -21.54 -33.08
C GLN A 755 -5.44 -22.31 -32.94
N ILE A 756 -4.33 -21.58 -32.89
CA ILE A 756 -3.00 -22.13 -32.63
C ILE A 756 -2.34 -21.41 -31.46
N PRO A 757 -1.63 -22.13 -30.56
CA PRO A 757 -0.92 -21.48 -29.47
C PRO A 757 0.13 -20.51 -30.00
N LEU A 758 0.35 -19.38 -29.30
CA LEU A 758 1.47 -18.48 -29.60
C LEU A 758 2.79 -19.04 -29.07
N LEU A 759 3.82 -18.99 -29.91
CA LEU A 759 5.19 -19.29 -29.51
C LEU A 759 5.78 -18.09 -28.77
N LYS A 760 6.00 -18.20 -27.48
CA LYS A 760 6.73 -17.17 -26.72
C LYS A 760 8.22 -17.31 -26.95
N VAL A 761 8.87 -16.18 -27.25
CA VAL A 761 10.31 -16.07 -27.41
C VAL A 761 10.83 -15.10 -26.36
N SER A 762 11.54 -15.61 -25.38
CA SER A 762 12.20 -14.84 -24.36
C SER A 762 13.66 -14.63 -24.72
N CYS A 763 14.08 -13.38 -24.86
CA CYS A 763 15.45 -12.98 -25.21
C CYS A 763 16.02 -11.94 -24.24
N LEU A 764 15.19 -11.33 -23.40
CA LEU A 764 15.62 -10.46 -22.30
C LEU A 764 16.00 -11.32 -21.09
N GLY A 765 17.27 -11.68 -20.97
CA GLY A 765 17.79 -12.64 -20.01
C GLY A 765 18.03 -14.03 -20.60
N LYS A 766 17.26 -15.03 -20.20
CA LYS A 766 17.40 -16.40 -20.72
C LYS A 766 16.82 -16.50 -22.14
N PHE A 767 17.61 -17.05 -23.07
CA PHE A 767 17.15 -17.31 -24.43
C PHE A 767 16.35 -18.61 -24.51
N GLN A 768 15.03 -18.49 -24.46
CA GLN A 768 14.11 -19.59 -24.30
C GLN A 768 12.88 -19.44 -25.21
N LEU A 769 12.41 -20.55 -25.74
CA LEU A 769 11.12 -20.68 -26.43
C LEU A 769 10.13 -21.40 -25.51
N SER A 770 8.87 -20.98 -25.52
CA SER A 770 7.81 -21.64 -24.77
C SER A 770 6.54 -21.78 -25.59
N LEU A 771 5.92 -22.95 -25.57
CA LEU A 771 4.65 -23.23 -26.22
C LEU A 771 3.71 -23.97 -25.25
N GLY A 772 2.73 -23.26 -24.70
CA GLY A 772 1.94 -23.76 -23.58
C GLY A 772 2.81 -24.00 -22.36
N GLN A 773 2.87 -25.23 -21.87
CA GLN A 773 3.69 -25.61 -20.71
C GLN A 773 5.10 -26.12 -21.11
N GLU A 774 5.31 -26.43 -22.40
CA GLU A 774 6.58 -26.90 -22.88
C GLU A 774 7.57 -25.77 -23.09
N THR A 775 8.80 -25.96 -22.63
CA THR A 775 9.86 -24.95 -22.73
C THR A 775 11.10 -25.55 -23.38
N PHE A 776 11.82 -24.75 -24.15
CA PHE A 776 13.02 -25.16 -24.88
C PHE A 776 14.07 -24.05 -24.85
N GLU A 777 15.23 -24.30 -24.24
CA GLU A 777 16.36 -23.36 -24.23
C GLU A 777 17.20 -23.53 -25.50
N LEU A 778 17.43 -22.41 -26.20
CA LEU A 778 18.21 -22.39 -27.44
C LEU A 778 19.70 -22.68 -27.25
N ASN A 779 20.21 -22.71 -26.02
CA ASN A 779 21.58 -23.19 -25.73
C ASN A 779 21.80 -24.69 -26.10
N GLN A 780 20.73 -25.46 -26.24
CA GLN A 780 20.77 -26.89 -26.59
C GLN A 780 20.97 -27.14 -28.09
N VAL A 781 20.90 -26.11 -28.94
CA VAL A 781 21.21 -26.22 -30.38
C VAL A 781 22.59 -25.65 -30.70
N GLY A 782 23.15 -26.07 -31.82
CA GLY A 782 24.46 -25.62 -32.27
C GLY A 782 24.52 -24.11 -32.53
N VAL A 783 25.70 -23.49 -32.36
CA VAL A 783 25.94 -22.05 -32.47
C VAL A 783 25.31 -21.46 -33.74
N THR A 784 25.54 -22.03 -34.89
CA THR A 784 25.01 -21.52 -36.18
C THR A 784 23.48 -21.54 -36.22
N SER A 785 22.82 -22.56 -35.65
CA SER A 785 21.36 -22.61 -35.57
C SER A 785 20.79 -21.48 -34.69
N ARG A 786 21.48 -21.16 -33.60
CA ARG A 786 21.15 -20.02 -32.71
C ARG A 786 21.30 -18.69 -33.45
N GLN A 787 22.44 -18.51 -34.17
CA GLN A 787 22.70 -17.33 -34.97
C GLN A 787 21.62 -17.09 -36.02
N ILE A 788 21.17 -18.12 -36.73
CA ILE A 788 20.03 -18.03 -37.67
C ILE A 788 18.77 -17.52 -36.94
N PHE A 789 18.46 -18.09 -35.79
CA PHE A 789 17.27 -17.68 -35.04
C PHE A 789 17.42 -16.26 -34.47
N THR A 790 18.61 -15.89 -34.00
CA THR A 790 18.90 -14.52 -33.53
C THR A 790 18.72 -13.48 -34.64
N LEU A 791 19.26 -13.72 -35.84
CA LEU A 791 19.09 -12.87 -37.01
C LEU A 791 17.60 -12.75 -37.38
N LEU A 792 16.82 -13.81 -37.23
CA LEU A 792 15.41 -13.81 -37.57
C LEU A 792 14.58 -12.98 -36.59
N ILE A 793 14.83 -13.07 -35.28
CA ILE A 793 14.12 -12.25 -34.30
C ILE A 793 14.49 -10.77 -34.39
N MET A 794 15.72 -10.44 -34.81
CA MET A 794 16.17 -9.05 -35.02
C MET A 794 15.70 -8.47 -36.36
N ALA A 795 15.32 -9.32 -37.30
CA ALA A 795 14.88 -8.87 -38.64
C ALA A 795 13.52 -8.17 -38.59
N PRO A 796 13.28 -7.19 -39.48
CA PRO A 796 11.95 -6.57 -39.65
C PRO A 796 10.88 -7.63 -39.94
N ASN A 797 9.76 -7.53 -39.25
CA ASN A 797 8.66 -8.52 -39.34
C ASN A 797 9.11 -9.98 -39.12
N HIS A 798 10.23 -10.19 -38.46
CA HIS A 798 10.80 -11.51 -38.17
C HIS A 798 10.96 -12.39 -39.42
N SER A 799 11.37 -11.75 -40.53
CA SER A 799 11.51 -12.38 -41.84
C SER A 799 12.80 -11.92 -42.51
N LEU A 800 13.59 -12.87 -43.01
CA LEU A 800 14.86 -12.57 -43.66
C LEU A 800 15.12 -13.52 -44.83
N SER A 801 15.70 -13.00 -45.91
CA SER A 801 16.05 -13.85 -47.07
C SER A 801 17.24 -14.75 -46.71
N ILE A 802 17.24 -15.93 -47.26
CA ILE A 802 18.35 -16.88 -47.11
C ILE A 802 19.67 -16.26 -47.58
N GLU A 803 19.65 -15.50 -48.67
CA GLU A 803 20.82 -14.81 -49.21
C GLU A 803 21.41 -13.82 -48.21
N SER A 804 20.52 -13.02 -47.54
CA SER A 804 20.95 -12.08 -46.50
C SER A 804 21.53 -12.79 -45.29
N MET A 805 20.95 -13.92 -44.88
CA MET A 805 21.50 -14.77 -43.79
C MET A 805 22.85 -15.34 -44.12
N MET A 806 22.98 -15.85 -45.36
CA MET A 806 24.27 -16.39 -45.82
C MET A 806 25.35 -15.33 -45.87
N GLY A 807 25.04 -14.16 -46.38
CA GLY A 807 25.98 -13.02 -46.47
C GLY A 807 26.47 -12.52 -45.10
N ARG A 808 25.62 -12.61 -44.10
CA ARG A 808 25.97 -12.19 -42.74
C ARG A 808 26.74 -13.26 -41.96
N LEU A 809 26.38 -14.55 -42.12
CA LEU A 809 26.97 -15.64 -41.33
C LEU A 809 28.20 -16.23 -41.99
N TRP A 810 28.33 -16.17 -43.31
CA TRP A 810 29.44 -16.77 -44.06
C TRP A 810 29.87 -15.86 -45.22
N PRO A 811 30.31 -14.61 -44.99
CA PRO A 811 30.62 -13.67 -46.08
C PRO A 811 31.74 -14.14 -47.01
N GLU A 812 32.70 -14.87 -46.51
CA GLU A 812 33.85 -15.33 -47.27
C GLU A 812 33.67 -16.75 -47.86
N SER A 813 32.53 -17.40 -47.61
CA SER A 813 32.30 -18.78 -48.10
C SER A 813 31.70 -18.80 -49.52
N PRO A 814 32.11 -19.74 -50.37
CA PRO A 814 31.44 -19.96 -51.66
C PRO A 814 29.93 -20.19 -51.45
N GLN A 815 29.11 -19.62 -52.35
CA GLN A 815 27.65 -19.64 -52.25
C GLN A 815 27.03 -21.02 -51.98
N ASN A 816 27.53 -22.08 -52.66
CA ASN A 816 27.07 -23.46 -52.46
C ASN A 816 27.40 -23.99 -51.06
N LYS A 817 28.56 -23.63 -50.50
CA LYS A 817 28.96 -24.03 -49.15
C LYS A 817 28.16 -23.31 -48.10
N ALA A 818 27.96 -21.99 -48.25
CA ALA A 818 27.11 -21.20 -47.38
C ALA A 818 25.67 -21.72 -47.38
N ARG A 819 25.13 -22.09 -48.54
CA ARG A 819 23.80 -22.68 -48.68
C ARG A 819 23.67 -24.01 -47.92
N ASN A 820 24.63 -24.91 -48.06
CA ASN A 820 24.64 -26.20 -47.37
C ASN A 820 24.75 -26.02 -45.84
N ASN A 821 25.54 -25.04 -45.38
CA ASN A 821 25.66 -24.70 -43.97
C ASN A 821 24.32 -24.17 -43.42
N PHE A 822 23.64 -23.29 -44.17
CA PHE A 822 22.32 -22.78 -43.80
C PHE A 822 21.29 -23.90 -43.71
N ASP A 823 21.17 -24.76 -44.75
CA ASP A 823 20.22 -25.85 -44.81
C ASP A 823 20.43 -26.86 -43.66
N THR A 824 21.69 -27.10 -43.31
CA THR A 824 22.05 -27.97 -42.19
C THR A 824 21.66 -27.36 -40.86
N ALA A 825 21.99 -26.07 -40.63
CA ALA A 825 21.71 -25.37 -39.39
C ALA A 825 20.20 -25.13 -39.19
N HIS A 826 19.50 -24.72 -40.26
CA HIS A 826 18.04 -24.61 -40.28
C HIS A 826 17.34 -25.96 -39.99
N SER A 827 17.79 -27.03 -40.60
CA SER A 827 17.22 -28.36 -40.36
C SER A 827 17.45 -28.85 -38.91
N ARG A 828 18.62 -28.54 -38.33
CA ARG A 828 18.90 -28.84 -36.90
C ARG A 828 17.98 -28.00 -35.96
N LEU A 829 17.84 -26.69 -36.20
CA LEU A 829 16.96 -25.83 -35.45
C LEU A 829 15.52 -26.36 -35.50
N ARG A 830 15.01 -26.61 -36.71
CA ARG A 830 13.66 -27.12 -36.89
C ARG A 830 13.42 -28.44 -36.17
N ARG A 831 14.32 -29.41 -36.31
CA ARG A 831 14.20 -30.73 -35.65
C ARG A 831 14.22 -30.59 -34.12
N ALA A 832 15.03 -29.67 -33.56
CA ALA A 832 15.07 -29.41 -32.14
C ALA A 832 13.73 -28.82 -31.66
N MET A 833 13.19 -27.85 -32.38
CA MET A 833 11.87 -27.29 -32.06
C MET A 833 10.75 -28.33 -32.22
N GLU A 834 10.78 -29.17 -33.32
CA GLU A 834 9.78 -30.21 -33.55
C GLU A 834 9.80 -31.30 -32.47
N LYS A 835 10.97 -31.60 -31.90
CA LYS A 835 11.11 -32.55 -30.79
C LYS A 835 10.37 -32.08 -29.52
N HIS A 836 10.36 -30.78 -29.24
CA HIS A 836 9.75 -30.23 -28.06
C HIS A 836 8.30 -29.76 -28.30
N PHE A 837 8.00 -29.20 -29.48
CA PHE A 837 6.72 -28.56 -29.78
C PHE A 837 5.85 -29.31 -30.81
N GLY A 838 6.29 -30.47 -31.25
CA GLY A 838 5.57 -31.30 -32.21
C GLY A 838 5.78 -30.88 -33.68
N GLN A 839 5.19 -31.66 -34.60
CA GLN A 839 5.45 -31.55 -36.07
C GLN A 839 4.86 -30.27 -36.73
N ASN A 840 4.03 -29.55 -36.01
CA ASN A 840 3.38 -28.31 -36.53
C ASN A 840 4.33 -27.11 -36.63
N VAL A 841 5.56 -27.19 -36.10
CA VAL A 841 6.56 -26.10 -36.12
C VAL A 841 6.79 -25.56 -37.53
N LYS A 842 6.98 -26.46 -38.52
CA LYS A 842 7.18 -26.09 -39.91
C LYS A 842 5.97 -25.40 -40.54
N ARG A 843 4.77 -25.74 -40.08
CA ARG A 843 3.52 -25.21 -40.64
C ARG A 843 3.11 -23.85 -40.06
N HIS A 844 3.36 -23.65 -38.79
CA HIS A 844 2.81 -22.48 -38.08
C HIS A 844 3.85 -21.47 -37.59
N TYR A 845 5.08 -21.90 -37.27
CA TYR A 845 6.03 -21.01 -36.60
C TYR A 845 7.27 -20.67 -37.43
N LEU A 846 8.04 -21.65 -37.87
CA LEU A 846 9.28 -21.45 -38.63
C LEU A 846 9.04 -21.81 -40.08
N ILE A 847 8.66 -20.86 -40.89
CA ILE A 847 8.17 -21.03 -42.27
C ILE A 847 9.24 -20.61 -43.26
N LEU A 848 9.58 -21.52 -44.16
CA LEU A 848 10.52 -21.25 -45.25
C LEU A 848 9.78 -21.29 -46.57
N GLU A 849 9.53 -20.15 -47.18
CA GLU A 849 8.80 -19.96 -48.45
C GLU A 849 9.51 -18.98 -49.35
N LYS A 850 9.63 -19.34 -50.62
CA LYS A 850 10.19 -18.48 -51.69
C LYS A 850 11.56 -17.86 -51.37
N GLY A 851 12.40 -18.60 -50.63
CA GLY A 851 13.73 -18.14 -50.24
C GLY A 851 13.73 -17.18 -49.00
N MET A 852 12.59 -16.96 -48.39
CA MET A 852 12.44 -16.22 -47.15
C MET A 852 12.19 -17.17 -45.96
N LEU A 853 12.94 -16.99 -44.90
CA LEU A 853 12.67 -17.64 -43.61
C LEU A 853 11.92 -16.64 -42.72
N SER A 854 10.81 -17.09 -42.18
CA SER A 854 9.93 -16.23 -41.34
C SER A 854 9.55 -16.95 -40.05
N LEU A 855 9.47 -16.18 -38.95
CA LEU A 855 8.90 -16.60 -37.69
C LEU A 855 7.50 -15.99 -37.57
N ARG A 856 6.46 -16.83 -37.59
CA ARG A 856 5.05 -16.42 -37.48
C ARG A 856 4.43 -16.92 -36.18
N HIS A 857 3.31 -16.35 -35.79
CA HIS A 857 2.57 -16.70 -34.57
C HIS A 857 3.46 -16.77 -33.33
N ALA A 858 4.43 -15.84 -33.27
CA ALA A 858 5.36 -15.70 -32.15
C ALA A 858 5.16 -14.36 -31.42
N GLN A 859 5.30 -14.42 -30.12
CA GLN A 859 5.32 -13.27 -29.22
C GLN A 859 6.74 -13.12 -28.69
N ILE A 860 7.39 -12.00 -28.98
CA ILE A 860 8.80 -11.77 -28.66
C ILE A 860 8.89 -10.65 -27.63
N ASP A 861 9.54 -10.92 -26.51
CA ASP A 861 9.63 -10.00 -25.37
C ASP A 861 10.27 -8.64 -25.72
N THR A 862 11.28 -8.59 -26.60
CA THR A 862 11.90 -7.34 -27.05
C THR A 862 10.96 -6.48 -27.86
N VAL A 863 10.10 -7.07 -28.69
CA VAL A 863 9.09 -6.32 -29.48
C VAL A 863 8.05 -5.73 -28.56
N GLU A 864 7.58 -6.50 -27.60
CA GLU A 864 6.62 -6.02 -26.59
C GLU A 864 7.23 -4.95 -25.69
N PHE A 865 8.50 -5.10 -25.32
CA PHE A 865 9.25 -4.15 -24.51
C PHE A 865 9.35 -2.78 -25.21
N VAL A 866 9.74 -2.78 -26.49
CA VAL A 866 9.81 -1.54 -27.28
C VAL A 866 8.43 -0.94 -27.50
N ALA A 867 7.44 -1.74 -27.85
CA ALA A 867 6.07 -1.26 -28.03
C ALA A 867 5.48 -0.65 -26.74
N ALA A 868 5.84 -1.20 -25.58
CA ALA A 868 5.40 -0.69 -24.31
C ALA A 868 5.99 0.69 -23.97
N ILE A 869 7.30 0.93 -24.23
CA ILE A 869 7.88 2.27 -23.98
C ILE A 869 7.32 3.30 -24.96
N ASP A 870 7.11 2.96 -26.21
CA ASP A 870 6.51 3.86 -27.19
C ASP A 870 5.05 4.20 -26.80
N SER A 871 4.31 3.22 -26.29
CA SER A 871 2.98 3.45 -25.72
C SER A 871 3.05 4.36 -24.50
N ALA A 872 4.01 4.15 -23.60
CA ALA A 872 4.19 5.01 -22.44
C ALA A 872 4.48 6.46 -22.83
N ARG A 873 5.40 6.70 -23.77
CA ARG A 873 5.72 8.03 -24.30
C ARG A 873 4.51 8.71 -24.93
N TYR A 874 3.75 7.96 -25.76
CA TYR A 874 2.52 8.46 -26.39
C TYR A 874 1.46 8.90 -25.37
N HIS A 875 1.28 8.11 -24.32
CA HIS A 875 0.30 8.39 -23.28
C HIS A 875 0.77 9.47 -22.30
N LEU A 876 2.08 9.58 -22.04
CA LEU A 876 2.66 10.62 -21.20
C LEU A 876 2.40 12.02 -21.77
N GLN A 877 2.53 12.19 -23.09
CA GLN A 877 2.23 13.46 -23.79
C GLN A 877 0.75 13.88 -23.68
N ARG A 878 -0.13 12.98 -23.21
CA ARG A 878 -1.58 13.18 -23.09
C ARG A 878 -2.07 13.12 -21.65
N ASP A 879 -1.15 13.20 -20.71
CA ASP A 879 -1.41 13.11 -19.27
C ASP A 879 -2.23 11.86 -18.86
N ASN A 880 -2.10 10.79 -19.63
CA ASN A 880 -2.81 9.54 -19.39
C ASN A 880 -1.93 8.58 -18.57
N PHE A 881 -1.68 8.96 -17.32
CA PHE A 881 -0.70 8.33 -16.45
C PHE A 881 -0.97 6.84 -16.16
N TRP A 882 -2.23 6.42 -16.13
CA TRP A 882 -2.54 5.00 -15.91
C TRP A 882 -2.10 4.10 -17.08
N GLN A 883 -2.18 4.59 -18.33
CA GLN A 883 -1.65 3.86 -19.49
C GLN A 883 -0.13 3.86 -19.49
N VAL A 884 0.48 4.97 -19.08
CA VAL A 884 1.94 5.05 -18.89
C VAL A 884 2.38 4.00 -17.86
N GLU A 885 1.79 4.00 -16.70
CA GLU A 885 2.12 3.06 -15.63
C GLU A 885 1.93 1.61 -16.07
N ARG A 886 0.79 1.32 -16.71
CA ARG A 886 0.52 -0.01 -17.25
C ARG A 886 1.62 -0.48 -18.21
N ALA A 887 2.01 0.36 -19.14
CA ALA A 887 3.03 0.06 -20.12
C ALA A 887 4.39 -0.19 -19.42
N LEU A 888 4.78 0.70 -18.50
CA LEU A 888 6.05 0.62 -17.79
C LEU A 888 6.14 -0.60 -16.86
N TRP A 889 5.06 -0.98 -16.17
CA TRP A 889 5.03 -2.21 -15.38
C TRP A 889 5.01 -3.47 -16.26
N GLY A 890 4.39 -3.42 -17.44
CA GLY A 890 4.51 -4.49 -18.42
C GLY A 890 5.95 -4.73 -18.84
N MET A 891 6.73 -3.66 -19.05
CA MET A 891 8.16 -3.76 -19.34
C MET A 891 8.94 -4.38 -18.16
N GLU A 892 8.61 -4.05 -16.91
CA GLU A 892 9.25 -4.62 -15.72
C GLU A 892 9.15 -6.15 -15.69
N GLN A 893 8.03 -6.69 -16.13
CA GLN A 893 7.82 -8.14 -16.19
C GLN A 893 8.54 -8.84 -17.34
N LEU A 894 8.71 -8.11 -18.45
CA LEU A 894 9.42 -8.64 -19.61
C LEU A 894 10.94 -8.67 -19.39
N TRP A 895 11.48 -7.82 -18.50
CA TRP A 895 12.91 -7.69 -18.29
C TRP A 895 13.45 -8.77 -17.33
N GLY A 896 13.96 -9.88 -17.89
CA GLY A 896 14.66 -10.92 -17.15
C GLY A 896 16.18 -10.75 -17.09
N GLY A 897 16.73 -9.75 -17.79
CA GLY A 897 18.16 -9.49 -17.90
C GLY A 897 18.56 -8.90 -19.24
N GLU A 898 19.85 -8.80 -19.49
CA GLU A 898 20.42 -8.26 -20.73
C GLU A 898 19.97 -9.08 -21.96
N PHE A 899 19.75 -8.37 -23.08
CA PHE A 899 19.34 -8.98 -24.35
C PHE A 899 20.38 -10.00 -24.83
N LEU A 900 19.95 -11.27 -24.98
CA LEU A 900 20.76 -12.39 -25.42
C LEU A 900 22.10 -12.47 -24.68
N SER A 901 22.07 -12.39 -23.35
CA SER A 901 23.25 -12.48 -22.50
C SER A 901 24.06 -13.76 -22.76
N GLY A 902 25.38 -13.60 -22.95
CA GLY A 902 26.28 -14.73 -23.24
C GLY A 902 26.28 -15.22 -24.71
N TYR A 903 25.55 -14.55 -25.60
CA TYR A 903 25.58 -14.82 -27.03
C TYR A 903 26.40 -13.78 -27.76
N ASP A 904 27.16 -14.20 -28.77
CA ASP A 904 27.94 -13.30 -29.60
C ASP A 904 27.55 -13.40 -31.06
N LEU A 905 27.36 -12.27 -31.68
CA LEU A 905 27.07 -12.08 -33.11
C LEU A 905 27.70 -10.74 -33.52
N ASP A 906 28.75 -10.82 -34.32
CA ASP A 906 29.53 -9.68 -34.73
C ASP A 906 28.65 -8.57 -35.33
N GLY A 907 28.82 -7.33 -34.85
CA GLY A 907 28.32 -6.09 -35.40
C GLY A 907 27.00 -5.52 -34.84
N GLU A 908 25.86 -6.19 -35.02
CA GLU A 908 24.54 -5.56 -34.67
C GLU A 908 24.05 -5.83 -33.25
N LEU A 909 24.52 -6.90 -32.62
CA LEU A 909 24.05 -7.33 -31.31
C LEU A 909 24.43 -6.35 -30.16
N PRO A 910 25.70 -5.84 -30.10
CA PRO A 910 26.08 -4.86 -29.08
C PRO A 910 25.21 -3.59 -29.14
N LEU A 911 24.95 -3.07 -30.34
CA LEU A 911 24.13 -1.88 -30.54
C LEU A 911 22.68 -2.08 -30.07
N GLN A 912 22.11 -3.26 -30.29
CA GLN A 912 20.76 -3.60 -29.81
C GLN A 912 20.73 -3.77 -28.29
N ARG A 913 21.77 -4.32 -27.67
CA ARG A 913 21.90 -4.40 -26.21
C ARG A 913 21.90 -3.03 -25.58
N GLU A 914 22.77 -2.16 -26.07
CA GLU A 914 22.87 -0.78 -25.61
C GLU A 914 21.51 -0.05 -25.73
N ARG A 915 20.88 -0.13 -26.90
CA ARG A 915 19.56 0.47 -27.11
C ARG A 915 18.51 -0.03 -26.13
N LEU A 916 18.42 -1.33 -25.89
CA LEU A 916 17.42 -1.92 -24.96
C LEU A 916 17.75 -1.57 -23.52
N THR A 917 19.04 -1.46 -23.18
CA THR A 917 19.49 -1.01 -21.83
C THR A 917 19.08 0.45 -21.60
N GLN A 918 19.28 1.34 -22.57
CA GLN A 918 18.84 2.74 -22.44
C GLN A 918 17.31 2.84 -22.31
N LEU A 919 16.54 2.06 -23.06
CA LEU A 919 15.08 2.00 -22.89
C LEU A 919 14.67 1.47 -21.51
N ARG A 920 15.45 0.54 -20.94
CA ARG A 920 15.25 0.04 -19.58
C ARG A 920 15.46 1.12 -18.54
N LEU A 921 16.52 1.88 -18.64
CA LEU A 921 16.84 2.98 -17.72
C LEU A 921 15.78 4.09 -17.79
N GLU A 922 15.36 4.46 -19.01
CA GLU A 922 14.25 5.40 -19.22
C GLU A 922 12.95 4.90 -18.54
N GLN A 923 12.62 3.63 -18.72
CA GLN A 923 11.45 3.02 -18.08
C GLN A 923 11.51 3.14 -16.55
N LEU A 924 12.65 2.83 -15.93
CA LEU A 924 12.82 2.90 -14.48
C LEU A 924 12.68 4.34 -13.96
N CYS A 925 13.27 5.31 -14.67
CA CYS A 925 13.14 6.73 -14.35
C CYS A 925 11.69 7.21 -14.43
N LEU A 926 10.97 6.89 -15.50
CA LEU A 926 9.56 7.28 -15.67
C LEU A 926 8.66 6.63 -14.63
N LEU A 927 8.88 5.35 -14.32
CA LEU A 927 8.10 4.64 -13.32
C LEU A 927 8.34 5.20 -11.91
N ALA A 928 9.60 5.53 -11.57
CA ALA A 928 9.93 6.16 -10.31
C ALA A 928 9.26 7.54 -10.16
N GLN A 929 9.21 8.35 -11.24
CA GLN A 929 8.50 9.64 -11.24
C GLN A 929 6.99 9.48 -10.98
N LEU A 930 6.36 8.46 -11.56
CA LEU A 930 4.94 8.17 -11.31
C LEU A 930 4.69 7.77 -9.85
N LEU A 931 5.56 6.93 -9.29
CA LEU A 931 5.48 6.50 -7.88
C LEU A 931 5.70 7.67 -6.92
N GLN A 932 6.60 8.60 -7.24
CA GLN A 932 6.79 9.84 -6.49
C GLN A 932 5.52 10.69 -6.44
N ARG A 933 4.83 10.85 -7.57
CA ARG A 933 3.53 11.57 -7.62
C ARG A 933 2.49 10.93 -6.70
N ARG A 934 2.55 9.61 -6.49
CA ARG A 934 1.65 8.86 -5.60
C ARG A 934 2.15 8.74 -4.15
N GLN A 935 3.19 9.47 -3.78
CA GLN A 935 3.80 9.40 -2.45
C GLN A 935 4.39 8.02 -2.07
N GLN A 936 4.63 7.14 -3.06
CA GLN A 936 5.23 5.81 -2.89
C GLN A 936 6.76 5.90 -3.02
N ARG A 937 7.39 6.66 -2.14
CA ARG A 937 8.81 7.02 -2.23
C ARG A 937 9.75 5.83 -2.12
N ASP A 938 9.49 4.92 -1.20
CA ASP A 938 10.37 3.76 -0.96
C ASP A 938 10.41 2.81 -2.16
N GLU A 939 9.28 2.64 -2.86
CA GLU A 939 9.22 1.82 -4.06
C GLU A 939 9.93 2.50 -5.24
N ALA A 940 9.82 3.82 -5.36
CA ALA A 940 10.57 4.61 -6.33
C ALA A 940 12.08 4.48 -6.12
N ILE A 941 12.56 4.58 -4.88
CA ILE A 941 13.98 4.41 -4.52
C ILE A 941 14.47 3.00 -4.90
N LYS A 942 13.70 1.95 -4.59
CA LYS A 942 14.07 0.57 -4.96
C LYS A 942 14.22 0.38 -6.46
N LEU A 943 13.34 0.98 -7.27
CA LEU A 943 13.41 0.91 -8.72
C LEU A 943 14.63 1.65 -9.28
N LEU A 944 14.91 2.84 -8.75
CA LEU A 944 16.09 3.62 -9.16
C LEU A 944 17.40 2.89 -8.82
N HIS A 945 17.48 2.21 -7.69
CA HIS A 945 18.64 1.37 -7.37
C HIS A 945 18.83 0.19 -8.34
N LYS A 946 17.75 -0.40 -8.88
CA LYS A 946 17.89 -1.37 -9.98
C LYS A 946 18.53 -0.73 -11.21
N GLY A 947 18.22 0.52 -11.49
CA GLY A 947 18.85 1.26 -12.59
C GLY A 947 20.34 1.50 -12.35
N LEU A 948 20.73 1.90 -11.13
CA LEU A 948 22.16 2.04 -10.78
C LEU A 948 22.93 0.73 -10.82
N SER A 949 22.28 -0.41 -10.62
CA SER A 949 22.95 -1.71 -10.80
C SER A 949 23.23 -2.04 -12.26
N ILE A 950 22.55 -1.39 -13.21
CA ILE A 950 22.76 -1.52 -14.66
C ILE A 950 23.81 -0.50 -15.13
N GLU A 951 23.62 0.77 -14.78
CA GLU A 951 24.48 1.88 -15.14
C GLU A 951 24.73 2.80 -13.93
N PRO A 952 25.85 2.59 -13.19
CA PRO A 952 26.14 3.34 -11.95
C PRO A 952 26.34 4.84 -12.14
N THR A 953 26.63 5.27 -13.38
CA THR A 953 26.96 6.66 -13.77
C THR A 953 25.77 7.39 -14.41
N HIS A 954 24.56 6.82 -14.38
CA HIS A 954 23.41 7.42 -15.04
C HIS A 954 22.86 8.65 -14.28
N ASP A 955 23.14 9.85 -14.78
CA ASP A 955 22.81 11.14 -14.14
C ASP A 955 21.34 11.33 -13.78
N GLY A 956 20.44 10.91 -14.67
CA GLY A 956 19.00 11.04 -14.44
C GLY A 956 18.49 10.24 -13.25
N ILE A 957 19.07 9.07 -12.98
CA ILE A 957 18.74 8.22 -11.82
C ILE A 957 19.34 8.82 -10.55
N ILE A 958 20.60 9.26 -10.60
CA ILE A 958 21.29 9.91 -9.49
C ILE A 958 20.51 11.16 -9.04
N SER A 959 20.13 12.02 -9.99
CA SER A 959 19.35 13.24 -9.70
C SER A 959 18.03 12.95 -9.00
N GLN A 960 17.30 11.91 -9.47
CA GLN A 960 16.03 11.53 -8.85
C GLN A 960 16.22 10.96 -7.44
N LEU A 961 17.24 10.14 -7.21
CA LEU A 961 17.56 9.62 -5.88
C LEU A 961 17.97 10.72 -4.92
N LEU A 962 18.82 11.68 -5.36
CA LEU A 962 19.18 12.83 -4.55
C LEU A 962 17.96 13.64 -4.13
N LEU A 963 17.02 13.88 -5.06
CA LEU A 963 15.79 14.59 -4.76
C LEU A 963 14.97 13.84 -3.68
N LEU A 964 14.83 12.51 -3.82
CA LEU A 964 14.07 11.68 -2.88
C LEU A 964 14.69 11.64 -1.49
N TYR A 965 16.01 11.45 -1.38
CA TYR A 965 16.70 11.40 -0.11
C TYR A 965 16.72 12.76 0.59
N ARG A 966 16.83 13.86 -0.15
CA ARG A 966 16.68 15.21 0.41
C ARG A 966 15.29 15.48 0.95
N GLN A 967 14.25 15.01 0.26
CA GLN A 967 12.85 15.09 0.74
C GLN A 967 12.59 14.24 1.99
N GLN A 968 13.37 13.17 2.18
CA GLN A 968 13.34 12.33 3.40
C GLN A 968 14.25 12.87 4.52
N GLN A 969 15.02 13.94 4.24
CA GLN A 969 16.02 14.50 5.14
C GLN A 969 17.12 13.48 5.50
N ASP A 970 17.38 12.50 4.65
CA ASP A 970 18.40 11.47 4.84
C ASP A 970 19.76 11.93 4.24
N SER A 971 20.47 12.75 5.01
CA SER A 971 21.80 13.26 4.62
C SER A 971 22.84 12.14 4.46
N ARG A 972 22.67 11.00 5.17
CA ARG A 972 23.58 9.85 5.06
C ARG A 972 23.44 9.14 3.73
N ALA A 973 22.21 8.91 3.29
CA ALA A 973 21.93 8.29 1.97
C ALA A 973 22.43 9.18 0.82
N VAL A 974 22.30 10.52 0.96
CA VAL A 974 22.84 11.49 0.00
C VAL A 974 24.36 11.35 -0.10
N GLY A 975 25.08 11.34 1.04
CA GLY A 975 26.53 11.21 1.06
C GLY A 975 27.01 9.90 0.42
N LEU A 976 26.39 8.78 0.79
CA LEU A 976 26.76 7.47 0.26
C LEU A 976 26.50 7.37 -1.26
N LEU A 977 25.40 7.94 -1.74
CA LEU A 977 25.08 7.96 -3.18
C LEU A 977 26.13 8.72 -3.97
N LEU A 978 26.55 9.91 -3.49
CA LEU A 978 27.57 10.73 -4.15
C LEU A 978 28.95 10.08 -4.12
N ASP A 979 29.30 9.41 -3.01
CA ASP A 979 30.58 8.68 -2.92
C ASP A 979 30.61 7.50 -3.89
N ASN A 980 29.53 6.73 -3.99
CA ASN A 980 29.43 5.64 -4.96
C ASN A 980 29.48 6.14 -6.40
N TYR A 981 28.82 7.26 -6.70
CA TYR A 981 28.87 7.89 -8.01
C TYR A 981 30.29 8.35 -8.37
N ARG A 982 30.99 9.00 -7.44
CA ARG A 982 32.39 9.39 -7.61
C ARG A 982 33.29 8.19 -7.92
N ILE A 983 33.14 7.09 -7.18
CA ILE A 983 33.90 5.86 -7.40
C ILE A 983 33.58 5.26 -8.79
N ALA A 984 32.32 5.32 -9.23
CA ALA A 984 31.90 4.81 -10.53
C ALA A 984 32.54 5.63 -11.67
N LEU A 985 32.50 6.97 -11.60
CA LEU A 985 33.13 7.85 -12.58
C LEU A 985 34.65 7.66 -12.65
N GLN A 986 35.33 7.47 -11.49
CA GLN A 986 36.76 7.16 -11.45
C GLN A 986 37.11 5.85 -12.18
N ARG A 987 36.22 4.85 -12.15
CA ARG A 987 36.38 3.58 -12.86
C ARG A 987 36.20 3.75 -14.37
N GLU A 988 35.46 4.74 -14.81
CA GLU A 988 35.29 5.12 -16.21
C GLU A 988 36.34 6.12 -16.69
N GLU A 989 37.42 6.32 -15.90
CA GLU A 989 38.59 7.15 -16.22
C GLU A 989 38.31 8.65 -16.35
N TYR A 990 37.25 9.19 -15.71
CA TYR A 990 37.00 10.63 -15.62
C TYR A 990 38.08 11.32 -14.72
N GLU A 991 38.52 12.51 -15.12
CA GLU A 991 39.44 13.33 -14.34
C GLU A 991 38.76 13.93 -13.10
N ALA A 992 39.59 14.21 -12.05
CA ALA A 992 39.04 14.70 -10.76
C ALA A 992 38.27 16.03 -10.88
N GLU A 993 38.66 16.90 -11.83
CA GLU A 993 38.00 18.17 -12.10
C GLU A 993 36.63 17.94 -12.78
N GLU A 994 36.57 17.05 -13.76
CA GLU A 994 35.33 16.68 -14.43
C GLU A 994 34.31 16.04 -13.45
N ILE A 995 34.79 15.18 -12.55
CA ILE A 995 33.95 14.57 -11.50
C ILE A 995 33.36 15.65 -10.58
N ALA A 996 34.16 16.66 -10.22
CA ALA A 996 33.67 17.75 -9.37
C ALA A 996 32.58 18.58 -10.09
N GLU A 997 32.79 18.90 -11.37
CA GLU A 997 31.78 19.60 -12.21
C GLU A 997 30.48 18.81 -12.35
N LEU A 998 30.56 17.50 -12.58
CA LEU A 998 29.39 16.64 -12.68
C LEU A 998 28.60 16.57 -11.38
N ILE A 999 29.28 16.45 -10.24
CA ILE A 999 28.64 16.46 -8.91
C ILE A 999 28.02 17.82 -8.61
N GLU A 1000 28.66 18.93 -8.96
CA GLU A 1000 28.11 20.27 -8.79
C GLU A 1000 26.87 20.49 -9.69
N ALA A 1001 26.89 19.97 -10.92
CA ALA A 1001 25.75 20.03 -11.84
C ALA A 1001 24.51 19.30 -11.34
N LEU A 1002 24.70 18.27 -10.51
CA LEU A 1002 23.62 17.56 -9.82
C LEU A 1002 23.03 18.36 -8.63
N GLY A 1003 23.54 19.57 -8.37
CA GLY A 1003 23.13 20.42 -7.27
C GLY A 1003 23.53 19.85 -5.91
N ALA A 1004 24.60 19.09 -5.85
CA ALA A 1004 25.07 18.41 -4.66
C ALA A 1004 26.02 19.29 -3.82
#